data_d769a168d6ca212781937658f1a56c7f
#
_entry.id   d769a168d6ca212781937658f1a56c7f
#
_cell.length_a   1.000
_cell.length_b   1.000
_cell.length_c   1.000
_cell.angle_alpha   90.00
_cell.angle_beta   90.00
_cell.angle_gamma   90.00
#
_symmetry.space_group_name_H-M   'P 1'
#
loop_
_entity.id
_entity.type
_entity.pdbx_description
1 polymer ?
#
loop_
_entity_poly.entity_id
_entity_poly.type
_entity_poly.pdbx_seq_one_letter_code
_entity_poly.pdbx_strand_id
1 'polypeptide(L)'
;MARVNYSTGNLMLAATDFDISGVGRRLQLTRTYNSLDAPWGRMSQRWWQGYERYLHLADDEVVLYGKTGEGLRFAKDGDAYTTPRGYSEDLEKNSDGTYTLTDRKSGVKDTYNEYGSLTKITDKNHGEITVAQHDEDGENKGFKLTGKRSGRWIDLVKTDASQWQAKDHTGRTAVFDLNSAGDLAKTTDTEGKTTTFGYDSSRRLTKITTPEGRVTVFTYDDRNRVTSMLRATHFNGDEHAGPTYRYSYTADAPDKAGTTTVTDPLGDATEYEHNSDGEVSKVTDPLGHHRSRTYDANRNLATATDAMGTGGNPGNVTAYGWDGRNNPTSATLPTGATSSLTGYQTIAGADLPGTVKMPDGQETEYSYDTKGNTTSVAVSGDGGGERTVDYNETDPDCGGFEGQVCSVTDERDKRTKFSYDDHGNLTKADPPSPMGETTYTYDEKGRPATVTDGRGTELTYSYDQRDRVTKVTGPSKTVTYHYDGDGNLRQRDDSTGVVKYAFDPLSRETVRTLQDGSQTVLTYTADGNVASYEDPGGTTRYRYDAANRLTDLTAPDGKKTTYEYNNNDTRTSTTYPGGTEQTITVDKSNRPTQIKATHGDTTLVDLSYTYSYASGGKTVDGTKFRTVTDAVDDLKRTHTYDSAGRFSYAEETKDGERNNSWQYCYDPAGNLTSQGITEGCPRGTTYDYNDAGQITQKNGDYSGWSYDRAGNETSGAPTPQTARTKGTWSEFSQLTSTTVGGKTYDGQYASTDNSERVKIGATYFHHGPLGLSATSTGGQDTGFVREAPGTLNSVTRGGKSYYYLTDALGSTVAMVDEQGKKTASYYYSPRGVTVADEDDGKGQPYRFAGTYQDATAMYHMGARYYDPRIGRFTQPDPSGQEKNPYLYAEGDPVNRIDPGGLLDIPGAVGKFQDAMDLVSIGKDLASGDFTEAAKGSASFTAGFVVGTVCTAATGPETGFVSSVGCFAAGANTSALVESWIS
;
A
#
# COMPACT_ATOMS: atom_id res chain seq x y z
N MET A 1 17.42 -5.62 2.32
CA MET A 1 17.28 -4.55 3.31
C MET A 1 17.88 -5.03 4.62
N ALA A 2 18.67 -4.20 5.29
CA ALA A 2 19.27 -4.54 6.61
C ALA A 2 18.29 -4.16 7.72
N ARG A 3 18.02 -5.08 8.64
CA ARG A 3 17.16 -4.87 9.82
C ARG A 3 17.86 -5.40 11.06
N VAL A 4 17.69 -4.71 12.19
CA VAL A 4 18.14 -5.19 13.50
C VAL A 4 16.90 -5.61 14.29
N ASN A 5 16.88 -6.86 14.74
CA ASN A 5 15.83 -7.33 15.64
C ASN A 5 16.04 -6.74 17.04
N TYR A 6 15.07 -6.01 17.56
CA TYR A 6 15.24 -5.29 18.82
C TYR A 6 15.32 -6.19 20.06
N SER A 7 14.69 -7.37 20.06
CA SER A 7 14.76 -8.29 21.21
C SER A 7 16.06 -9.10 21.23
N THR A 8 16.58 -9.45 20.04
CA THR A 8 17.76 -10.33 19.95
C THR A 8 19.06 -9.64 19.55
N GLY A 9 18.97 -8.43 18.97
CA GLY A 9 20.13 -7.73 18.39
C GLY A 9 20.63 -8.33 17.07
N ASN A 10 19.91 -9.30 16.48
CA ASN A 10 20.29 -9.92 15.23
C ASN A 10 20.25 -8.93 14.06
N LEU A 11 21.34 -8.80 13.31
CA LEU A 11 21.30 -8.20 11.99
C LEU A 11 20.76 -9.22 11.01
N MET A 12 19.65 -8.90 10.37
CA MET A 12 19.10 -9.64 9.26
C MET A 12 19.19 -8.80 7.98
N LEU A 13 19.79 -9.40 6.92
CA LEU A 13 19.85 -8.80 5.59
C LEU A 13 19.32 -9.80 4.58
N ALA A 14 18.21 -9.48 3.90
CA ALA A 14 17.67 -10.28 2.82
C ALA A 14 17.95 -9.64 1.46
N ALA A 15 18.31 -10.46 0.47
CA ALA A 15 18.51 -10.05 -0.90
C ALA A 15 17.99 -11.13 -1.86
N THR A 16 17.14 -10.75 -2.81
CA THR A 16 16.58 -11.63 -3.84
C THR A 16 17.38 -11.48 -5.11
N ASP A 17 17.98 -12.57 -5.57
CA ASP A 17 18.82 -12.62 -6.76
C ASP A 17 18.03 -12.99 -8.02
N PHE A 18 16.96 -13.77 -7.86
CA PHE A 18 15.99 -14.10 -8.91
C PHE A 18 14.59 -14.11 -8.36
N ASP A 19 13.65 -13.57 -9.14
CA ASP A 19 12.22 -13.61 -8.90
C ASP A 19 11.48 -13.88 -10.21
N ILE A 20 11.11 -15.15 -10.42
CA ILE A 20 10.53 -15.64 -11.67
C ILE A 20 9.06 -15.96 -11.43
N SER A 21 8.17 -15.42 -12.27
CA SER A 21 6.75 -15.73 -12.22
C SER A 21 6.49 -17.22 -12.47
N GLY A 22 5.54 -17.78 -11.75
CA GLY A 22 5.10 -19.17 -11.87
C GLY A 22 3.58 -19.26 -11.81
N VAL A 23 3.04 -20.44 -11.99
CA VAL A 23 1.62 -20.72 -11.74
C VAL A 23 1.47 -21.16 -10.28
N GLY A 24 0.74 -20.36 -9.50
CA GLY A 24 0.67 -20.49 -8.06
C GLY A 24 1.87 -19.81 -7.40
N ARG A 25 2.90 -20.55 -7.04
CA ARG A 25 4.08 -20.00 -6.36
C ARG A 25 5.16 -19.49 -7.32
N ARG A 26 5.73 -18.33 -6.99
CA ARG A 26 6.90 -17.78 -7.70
C ARG A 26 8.18 -18.56 -7.34
N LEU A 27 9.12 -18.61 -8.27
CA LEU A 27 10.48 -19.09 -7.98
C LEU A 27 11.33 -17.91 -7.54
N GLN A 28 11.60 -17.79 -6.24
CA GLN A 28 12.37 -16.70 -5.66
C GLN A 28 13.65 -17.22 -5.02
N LEU A 29 14.82 -16.91 -5.57
CA LEU A 29 16.09 -17.21 -4.92
C LEU A 29 16.47 -16.03 -4.03
N THR A 30 16.20 -16.17 -2.72
CA THR A 30 16.50 -15.16 -1.70
C THR A 30 17.51 -15.69 -0.71
N ARG A 31 18.58 -14.94 -0.49
CA ARG A 31 19.58 -15.20 0.54
C ARG A 31 19.37 -14.27 1.73
N THR A 32 19.52 -14.81 2.93
CA THR A 32 19.36 -14.09 4.19
C THR A 32 20.63 -14.19 5.02
N TYR A 33 21.18 -13.07 5.44
CA TYR A 33 22.27 -13.00 6.42
C TYR A 33 21.70 -12.87 7.82
N ASN A 34 22.29 -13.57 8.79
CA ASN A 34 22.03 -13.44 10.21
C ASN A 34 23.36 -13.23 10.97
N SER A 35 23.41 -12.20 11.85
CA SER A 35 24.61 -11.97 12.67
C SER A 35 24.73 -12.91 13.87
N LEU A 36 23.59 -13.36 14.40
CA LEU A 36 23.55 -14.38 15.46
C LEU A 36 23.82 -15.77 14.89
N ASP A 37 24.09 -16.72 15.77
CA ASP A 37 24.31 -18.10 15.39
C ASP A 37 23.02 -18.70 14.83
N ALA A 38 23.02 -18.89 13.52
CA ALA A 38 22.02 -19.60 12.75
C ALA A 38 22.68 -20.86 12.17
N PRO A 39 21.96 -21.85 11.66
CA PRO A 39 22.56 -22.93 10.92
C PRO A 39 23.43 -22.35 9.79
N TRP A 40 24.57 -22.99 9.53
CA TRP A 40 25.44 -22.54 8.46
C TRP A 40 24.77 -22.77 7.11
N GLY A 41 24.64 -21.69 6.33
CA GLY A 41 24.20 -21.83 4.94
C GLY A 41 25.25 -22.56 4.10
N ARG A 42 24.83 -23.27 3.09
CA ARG A 42 25.69 -24.09 2.22
C ARG A 42 26.70 -23.26 1.44
N MET A 43 26.30 -22.08 1.01
CA MET A 43 27.13 -21.15 0.26
C MET A 43 28.19 -20.50 1.15
N SER A 44 27.80 -19.98 2.30
CA SER A 44 28.66 -19.22 3.21
C SER A 44 28.09 -19.20 4.62
N GLN A 45 28.95 -19.17 5.64
CA GLN A 45 28.53 -19.01 7.02
C GLN A 45 27.64 -17.77 7.17
N ARG A 46 26.56 -17.86 7.98
CA ARG A 46 25.60 -16.81 8.27
C ARG A 46 24.74 -16.34 7.09
N TRP A 47 24.99 -16.86 5.87
CA TRP A 47 24.14 -16.66 4.71
C TRP A 47 23.30 -17.91 4.43
N TRP A 48 22.00 -17.75 4.42
CA TRP A 48 21.00 -18.80 4.30
C TRP A 48 20.17 -18.63 3.03
N GLN A 49 19.90 -19.73 2.32
CA GLN A 49 18.98 -19.73 1.16
C GLN A 49 17.64 -20.32 1.59
N GLY A 50 16.53 -19.68 1.22
CA GLY A 50 15.20 -20.10 1.68
C GLY A 50 14.82 -21.55 1.33
N TYR A 51 15.44 -22.14 0.33
CA TYR A 51 15.23 -23.54 -0.07
C TYR A 51 16.22 -24.53 0.56
N GLU A 52 17.16 -24.05 1.34
CA GLU A 52 18.04 -24.88 2.18
C GLU A 52 17.35 -25.37 3.45
N ARG A 53 16.12 -24.90 3.72
CA ARG A 53 15.38 -25.27 4.92
C ARG A 53 15.26 -26.78 5.06
N TYR A 54 15.40 -27.27 6.29
CA TYR A 54 15.40 -28.69 6.58
C TYR A 54 14.85 -28.97 7.98
N LEU A 55 14.49 -30.25 8.22
CA LEU A 55 14.14 -30.79 9.52
C LEU A 55 15.36 -31.44 10.16
N HIS A 56 15.76 -31.00 11.33
CA HIS A 56 16.69 -31.73 12.18
C HIS A 56 15.89 -32.69 13.04
N LEU A 57 16.09 -34.00 12.78
CA LEU A 57 15.31 -35.06 13.40
C LEU A 57 16.03 -35.56 14.66
N ALA A 58 15.44 -35.36 15.84
CA ALA A 58 15.89 -35.90 17.12
C ALA A 58 14.87 -36.91 17.68
N ASP A 59 15.21 -37.59 18.75
CA ASP A 59 14.39 -38.69 19.30
C ASP A 59 13.08 -38.16 19.92
N ASP A 60 13.13 -36.99 20.57
CA ASP A 60 12.04 -36.35 21.34
C ASP A 60 11.48 -35.10 20.68
N GLU A 61 12.13 -34.55 19.67
CA GLU A 61 11.66 -33.37 18.96
C GLU A 61 12.11 -33.35 17.47
N VAL A 62 11.46 -32.53 16.69
CA VAL A 62 11.94 -32.11 15.35
C VAL A 62 12.14 -30.62 15.36
N VAL A 63 13.31 -30.15 14.90
CA VAL A 63 13.60 -28.73 14.73
C VAL A 63 13.56 -28.40 13.24
N LEU A 64 12.59 -27.60 12.83
CA LEU A 64 12.58 -26.98 11.50
C LEU A 64 13.57 -25.80 11.50
N TYR A 65 14.53 -25.81 10.61
CA TYR A 65 15.24 -24.61 10.20
C TYR A 65 14.56 -24.05 8.96
N GLY A 66 13.89 -22.90 9.13
CA GLY A 66 12.96 -22.36 8.16
C GLY A 66 13.59 -21.52 7.06
N LYS A 67 12.79 -20.67 6.44
CA LYS A 67 13.17 -19.91 5.23
C LYS A 67 14.29 -18.90 5.45
N THR A 68 14.40 -18.34 6.65
CA THR A 68 15.45 -17.36 7.01
C THR A 68 16.51 -17.94 7.92
N GLY A 69 16.47 -19.26 8.18
CA GLY A 69 17.36 -19.95 9.10
C GLY A 69 16.87 -19.94 10.56
N GLU A 70 15.67 -19.50 10.82
CA GLU A 70 15.00 -19.55 12.11
C GLU A 70 14.75 -20.99 12.55
N GLY A 71 14.90 -21.28 13.85
CA GLY A 71 14.67 -22.61 14.43
C GLY A 71 13.29 -22.71 15.08
N LEU A 72 12.46 -23.67 14.63
CA LEU A 72 11.13 -23.92 15.16
C LEU A 72 11.06 -25.37 15.68
N ARG A 73 10.73 -25.55 16.98
CA ARG A 73 10.77 -26.84 17.67
C ARG A 73 9.39 -27.47 17.80
N PHE A 74 9.23 -28.63 17.22
CA PHE A 74 8.04 -29.48 17.34
C PHE A 74 8.31 -30.60 18.33
N ALA A 75 7.71 -30.55 19.52
CA ALA A 75 7.82 -31.63 20.50
C ALA A 75 7.06 -32.86 20.00
N LYS A 76 7.63 -34.04 20.18
CA LYS A 76 7.01 -35.31 19.79
C LYS A 76 6.07 -35.75 20.88
N ASP A 77 4.83 -36.11 20.51
CA ASP A 77 3.81 -36.68 21.38
C ASP A 77 3.28 -37.99 20.76
N GLY A 78 3.85 -39.12 21.16
CA GLY A 78 3.62 -40.39 20.49
C GLY A 78 4.12 -40.38 19.04
N ASP A 79 3.22 -40.60 18.09
CA ASP A 79 3.50 -40.51 16.64
C ASP A 79 3.19 -39.11 16.06
N ALA A 80 2.64 -38.18 16.85
CA ALA A 80 2.28 -36.82 16.46
C ALA A 80 3.35 -35.80 16.89
N TYR A 81 3.24 -34.60 16.34
CA TYR A 81 4.07 -33.45 16.66
C TYR A 81 3.20 -32.29 17.13
N THR A 82 3.59 -31.65 18.23
CA THR A 82 2.88 -30.49 18.75
C THR A 82 3.38 -29.21 18.06
N THR A 83 2.46 -28.47 17.43
CA THR A 83 2.74 -27.14 16.88
C THR A 83 3.22 -26.20 17.98
N PRO A 84 4.36 -25.52 17.84
CA PRO A 84 4.84 -24.56 18.81
C PRO A 84 3.88 -23.39 19.02
N ARG A 85 3.86 -22.83 20.25
CA ARG A 85 3.02 -21.68 20.59
C ARG A 85 3.33 -20.49 19.66
N GLY A 86 2.30 -19.81 19.18
CA GLY A 86 2.40 -18.66 18.29
C GLY A 86 2.63 -18.98 16.81
N TYR A 87 2.57 -20.28 16.45
CA TYR A 87 2.77 -20.72 15.08
C TYR A 87 1.53 -21.41 14.53
N SER A 88 1.43 -21.47 13.21
CA SER A 88 0.31 -22.09 12.48
C SER A 88 0.75 -23.24 11.55
N GLU A 89 1.94 -23.75 11.74
CA GLU A 89 2.50 -24.86 10.97
C GLU A 89 2.27 -26.20 11.68
N ASP A 90 1.62 -27.13 11.00
CA ASP A 90 1.43 -28.52 11.49
C ASP A 90 2.43 -29.45 10.81
N LEU A 91 3.19 -30.21 11.62
CA LEU A 91 4.14 -31.21 11.15
C LEU A 91 3.56 -32.61 11.28
N GLU A 92 3.66 -33.42 10.21
CA GLU A 92 3.21 -34.79 10.14
C GLU A 92 4.29 -35.70 9.56
N LYS A 93 4.47 -36.90 10.14
CA LYS A 93 5.28 -37.95 9.55
C LYS A 93 4.40 -38.86 8.72
N ASN A 94 4.72 -39.00 7.45
CA ASN A 94 3.98 -39.83 6.51
C ASN A 94 4.32 -41.32 6.66
N SER A 95 3.43 -42.19 6.18
CA SER A 95 3.60 -43.64 6.25
C SER A 95 4.79 -44.18 5.44
N ASP A 96 5.25 -43.39 4.44
CA ASP A 96 6.44 -43.70 3.63
C ASP A 96 7.77 -43.23 4.26
N GLY A 97 7.70 -42.62 5.46
CA GLY A 97 8.85 -42.13 6.19
C GLY A 97 9.21 -40.66 5.89
N THR A 98 8.56 -40.02 4.92
CA THR A 98 8.73 -38.58 4.63
C THR A 98 7.97 -37.73 5.66
N TYR A 99 8.19 -36.39 5.61
CA TYR A 99 7.48 -35.45 6.48
C TYR A 99 6.76 -34.40 5.67
N THR A 100 5.59 -33.99 6.14
CA THR A 100 4.81 -32.88 5.58
C THR A 100 4.64 -31.80 6.63
N LEU A 101 5.04 -30.57 6.29
CA LEU A 101 4.77 -29.37 7.06
C LEU A 101 3.65 -28.60 6.35
N THR A 102 2.50 -28.43 7.00
CA THR A 102 1.36 -27.69 6.44
C THR A 102 1.22 -26.34 7.13
N ASP A 103 1.25 -25.27 6.38
CA ASP A 103 0.87 -23.94 6.87
C ASP A 103 -0.66 -23.81 6.89
N ARG A 104 -1.26 -23.72 8.08
CA ARG A 104 -2.73 -23.62 8.27
C ARG A 104 -3.34 -22.35 7.71
N LYS A 105 -2.56 -21.31 7.48
CA LYS A 105 -3.06 -20.06 6.91
C LYS A 105 -3.29 -20.19 5.41
N SER A 106 -2.37 -20.82 4.69
CA SER A 106 -2.38 -20.89 3.22
C SER A 106 -2.71 -22.27 2.66
N GLY A 107 -2.68 -23.33 3.47
CA GLY A 107 -2.78 -24.72 3.02
C GLY A 107 -1.55 -25.21 2.26
N VAL A 108 -0.47 -24.41 2.21
CA VAL A 108 0.79 -24.80 1.55
C VAL A 108 1.48 -25.90 2.33
N LYS A 109 2.02 -26.89 1.58
CA LYS A 109 2.71 -28.06 2.12
C LYS A 109 4.16 -28.11 1.65
N ASP A 110 5.08 -28.13 2.60
CA ASP A 110 6.48 -28.46 2.37
C ASP A 110 6.70 -29.95 2.64
N THR A 111 7.26 -30.68 1.68
CA THR A 111 7.57 -32.10 1.83
C THR A 111 9.07 -32.30 2.01
N TYR A 112 9.43 -33.04 3.05
CA TYR A 112 10.80 -33.38 3.39
C TYR A 112 10.99 -34.89 3.26
N ASN A 113 12.17 -35.34 2.83
CA ASN A 113 12.52 -36.75 2.78
C ASN A 113 12.74 -37.33 4.19
N GLU A 114 13.01 -38.62 4.28
CA GLU A 114 13.27 -39.34 5.53
C GLU A 114 14.47 -38.82 6.33
N TYR A 115 15.36 -38.06 5.69
CA TYR A 115 16.54 -37.40 6.29
C TYR A 115 16.29 -35.96 6.67
N GLY A 116 15.07 -35.42 6.43
CA GLY A 116 14.68 -34.04 6.75
C GLY A 116 15.02 -33.01 5.68
N SER A 117 15.49 -33.38 4.50
CA SER A 117 15.78 -32.43 3.41
C SER A 117 14.52 -32.08 2.65
N LEU A 118 14.33 -30.78 2.34
CA LEU A 118 13.22 -30.29 1.52
C LEU A 118 13.33 -30.84 0.09
N THR A 119 12.24 -31.43 -0.40
CA THR A 119 12.19 -32.02 -1.76
C THR A 119 11.13 -31.35 -2.63
N LYS A 120 10.07 -30.79 -1.99
CA LYS A 120 8.94 -30.28 -2.73
C LYS A 120 8.14 -29.27 -1.90
N ILE A 121 7.56 -28.30 -2.59
CA ILE A 121 6.56 -27.36 -2.05
C ILE A 121 5.31 -27.48 -2.91
N THR A 122 4.15 -27.69 -2.29
CA THR A 122 2.87 -27.83 -3.01
C THR A 122 1.85 -26.82 -2.48
N ASP A 123 1.18 -26.10 -3.35
CA ASP A 123 0.05 -25.25 -2.98
C ASP A 123 -1.27 -26.02 -2.94
N LYS A 124 -2.35 -25.38 -2.45
CA LYS A 124 -3.67 -25.99 -2.32
C LYS A 124 -4.28 -26.46 -3.66
N ASN A 125 -3.84 -25.91 -4.79
CA ASN A 125 -4.28 -26.23 -6.13
C ASN A 125 -3.32 -27.20 -6.87
N HIS A 126 -2.46 -27.92 -6.13
CA HIS A 126 -1.47 -28.87 -6.64
C HIS A 126 -0.36 -28.25 -7.51
N GLY A 127 -0.17 -26.91 -7.42
CA GLY A 127 0.99 -26.24 -7.99
C GLY A 127 2.26 -26.66 -7.22
N GLU A 128 3.28 -27.14 -7.93
CA GLU A 128 4.45 -27.77 -7.32
C GLU A 128 5.76 -27.07 -7.72
N ILE A 129 6.60 -26.80 -6.72
CA ILE A 129 8.02 -26.50 -6.90
C ILE A 129 8.81 -27.70 -6.41
N THR A 130 9.57 -28.35 -7.28
CA THR A 130 10.50 -29.41 -6.89
C THR A 130 11.85 -28.80 -6.51
N VAL A 131 12.51 -29.37 -5.50
CA VAL A 131 13.86 -29.01 -5.03
C VAL A 131 14.76 -30.23 -5.20
N ALA A 132 15.54 -30.24 -6.29
CA ALA A 132 16.50 -31.33 -6.56
C ALA A 132 17.88 -30.92 -6.03
N GLN A 133 18.41 -31.68 -5.08
CA GLN A 133 19.73 -31.43 -4.49
C GLN A 133 20.83 -31.83 -5.46
N HIS A 134 21.92 -31.07 -5.50
CA HIS A 134 23.19 -31.43 -6.19
C HIS A 134 24.15 -32.00 -5.17
N ASP A 135 24.05 -33.31 -4.92
CA ASP A 135 24.94 -34.03 -4.03
C ASP A 135 25.96 -34.83 -4.85
N GLU A 136 27.24 -34.57 -4.67
CA GLU A 136 28.34 -35.28 -5.33
C GLU A 136 29.41 -35.57 -4.30
N ASP A 137 29.82 -36.84 -4.22
CA ASP A 137 30.84 -37.32 -3.27
C ASP A 137 30.56 -37.03 -1.79
N GLY A 138 29.27 -36.92 -1.42
CA GLY A 138 28.82 -36.59 -0.06
C GLY A 138 28.89 -35.09 0.29
N GLU A 139 29.29 -34.27 -0.66
CA GLU A 139 29.20 -32.79 -0.55
C GLU A 139 27.95 -32.27 -1.26
N ASN A 140 27.19 -31.46 -0.57
CA ASN A 140 26.10 -30.71 -1.21
C ASN A 140 26.66 -29.55 -2.03
N LYS A 141 26.48 -29.58 -3.34
CA LYS A 141 26.96 -28.58 -4.30
C LYS A 141 25.88 -27.61 -4.78
N GLY A 142 24.72 -27.60 -4.15
CA GLY A 142 23.61 -26.70 -4.48
C GLY A 142 22.30 -27.42 -4.69
N PHE A 143 21.39 -26.76 -5.42
CA PHE A 143 20.06 -27.31 -5.73
C PHE A 143 19.47 -26.67 -6.99
N LYS A 144 18.59 -27.41 -7.64
CA LYS A 144 17.74 -26.90 -8.73
C LYS A 144 16.29 -26.82 -8.30
N LEU A 145 15.71 -25.64 -8.48
CA LEU A 145 14.29 -25.37 -8.30
C LEU A 145 13.59 -25.49 -9.63
N THR A 146 12.47 -26.19 -9.71
CA THR A 146 11.67 -26.28 -10.93
C THR A 146 10.20 -26.09 -10.60
N GLY A 147 9.57 -25.07 -11.17
CA GLY A 147 8.11 -24.89 -11.19
C GLY A 147 7.51 -25.87 -12.18
N LYS A 148 6.84 -26.91 -11.70
CA LYS A 148 6.38 -28.03 -12.53
C LYS A 148 5.38 -27.61 -13.62
N ARG A 149 4.51 -26.66 -13.34
CA ARG A 149 3.51 -26.16 -14.28
C ARG A 149 4.12 -25.23 -15.33
N SER A 150 4.91 -24.25 -14.91
CA SER A 150 5.50 -23.27 -15.84
C SER A 150 6.72 -23.84 -16.60
N GLY A 151 7.33 -24.92 -16.12
CA GLY A 151 8.57 -25.46 -16.63
C GLY A 151 9.81 -24.57 -16.36
N ARG A 152 9.63 -23.42 -15.71
CA ARG A 152 10.71 -22.49 -15.36
C ARG A 152 11.55 -23.03 -14.21
N TRP A 153 12.83 -22.69 -14.18
CA TRP A 153 13.73 -23.19 -13.15
C TRP A 153 14.81 -22.18 -12.78
N ILE A 154 15.39 -22.37 -11.59
CA ILE A 154 16.61 -21.72 -11.09
C ILE A 154 17.54 -22.81 -10.62
N ASP A 155 18.81 -22.75 -11.00
CA ASP A 155 19.84 -23.71 -10.66
C ASP A 155 20.97 -23.01 -9.93
N LEU A 156 21.18 -23.31 -8.66
CA LEU A 156 22.28 -22.81 -7.81
C LEU A 156 23.32 -23.88 -7.66
N VAL A 157 24.54 -23.63 -8.16
CA VAL A 157 25.63 -24.62 -8.20
C VAL A 157 26.94 -24.02 -7.69
N LYS A 158 27.68 -24.76 -6.90
CA LYS A 158 29.08 -24.47 -6.55
C LYS A 158 29.97 -24.80 -7.77
N THR A 159 30.57 -23.80 -8.38
CA THR A 159 31.37 -23.94 -9.59
C THR A 159 32.83 -24.25 -9.28
N ASP A 160 33.34 -23.73 -8.16
CA ASP A 160 34.68 -24.08 -7.63
C ASP A 160 34.74 -23.85 -6.10
N ALA A 161 35.92 -23.98 -5.49
CA ALA A 161 36.07 -23.83 -4.03
C ALA A 161 35.68 -22.42 -3.51
N SER A 162 35.74 -21.40 -4.36
CA SER A 162 35.54 -19.99 -3.99
C SER A 162 34.37 -19.32 -4.70
N GLN A 163 33.61 -20.07 -5.52
CA GLN A 163 32.54 -19.45 -6.31
C GLN A 163 31.29 -20.33 -6.40
N TRP A 164 30.15 -19.66 -6.32
CA TRP A 164 28.83 -20.20 -6.62
C TRP A 164 28.19 -19.42 -7.76
N GLN A 165 27.32 -20.06 -8.50
CA GLN A 165 26.59 -19.47 -9.60
C GLN A 165 25.13 -19.89 -9.54
N ALA A 166 24.21 -18.91 -9.65
CA ALA A 166 22.81 -19.17 -9.88
C ALA A 166 22.46 -18.84 -11.32
N LYS A 167 21.77 -19.75 -12.00
CA LYS A 167 21.34 -19.58 -13.40
C LYS A 167 19.85 -19.86 -13.53
N ASP A 168 19.12 -19.05 -14.31
CA ASP A 168 17.73 -19.33 -14.62
C ASP A 168 17.55 -20.04 -15.97
N HIS A 169 16.30 -20.43 -16.26
CA HIS A 169 15.92 -21.16 -17.50
C HIS A 169 16.22 -20.40 -18.79
N THR A 170 16.41 -19.05 -18.74
CA THR A 170 16.78 -18.21 -19.91
C THR A 170 18.27 -17.99 -20.03
N GLY A 171 19.04 -18.46 -19.07
CA GLY A 171 20.49 -18.35 -19.06
C GLY A 171 21.05 -17.10 -18.35
N ARG A 172 20.19 -16.28 -17.71
CA ARG A 172 20.69 -15.21 -16.84
C ARG A 172 21.46 -15.81 -15.69
N THR A 173 22.52 -15.14 -15.29
CA THR A 173 23.44 -15.67 -14.29
C THR A 173 23.76 -14.63 -13.22
N ALA A 174 23.65 -15.03 -11.96
CA ALA A 174 24.20 -14.31 -10.81
C ALA A 174 25.39 -15.08 -10.24
N VAL A 175 26.46 -14.38 -9.83
CA VAL A 175 27.70 -14.98 -9.34
C VAL A 175 27.96 -14.55 -7.91
N PHE A 176 28.45 -15.49 -7.09
CA PHE A 176 28.75 -15.30 -5.68
C PHE A 176 30.19 -15.72 -5.41
N ASP A 177 31.07 -14.75 -5.18
CA ASP A 177 32.49 -14.98 -4.93
C ASP A 177 32.74 -14.99 -3.40
N LEU A 178 33.46 -16.02 -2.94
CA LEU A 178 33.85 -16.16 -1.54
C LEU A 178 35.28 -15.67 -1.32
N ASN A 179 35.57 -15.15 -0.12
CA ASN A 179 36.95 -14.88 0.30
C ASN A 179 37.68 -16.15 0.71
N SER A 180 38.92 -16.04 1.08
CA SER A 180 39.74 -17.17 1.52
C SER A 180 39.28 -17.88 2.80
N ALA A 181 38.41 -17.21 3.59
CA ALA A 181 37.79 -17.79 4.78
C ALA A 181 36.44 -18.48 4.46
N GLY A 182 35.97 -18.41 3.19
CA GLY A 182 34.69 -18.96 2.75
C GLY A 182 33.49 -18.04 3.05
N ASP A 183 33.71 -16.75 3.29
CA ASP A 183 32.63 -15.80 3.45
C ASP A 183 32.27 -15.16 2.10
N LEU A 184 30.97 -14.85 1.89
CA LEU A 184 30.47 -14.21 0.69
C LEU A 184 31.06 -12.79 0.56
N ALA A 185 32.08 -12.62 -0.25
CA ALA A 185 32.82 -11.36 -0.41
C ALA A 185 32.22 -10.44 -1.47
N LYS A 186 31.61 -11.02 -2.51
CA LYS A 186 31.05 -10.24 -3.61
C LYS A 186 29.90 -10.98 -4.28
N THR A 187 28.87 -10.22 -4.66
CA THR A 187 27.84 -10.70 -5.57
C THR A 187 27.87 -9.92 -6.86
N THR A 188 27.68 -10.60 -7.98
CA THR A 188 27.50 -9.99 -9.30
C THR A 188 26.12 -10.38 -9.80
N ASP A 189 25.27 -9.42 -10.08
CA ASP A 189 23.90 -9.68 -10.50
C ASP A 189 23.81 -9.97 -12.02
N THR A 190 22.60 -10.18 -12.49
CA THR A 190 22.29 -10.52 -13.89
C THR A 190 22.67 -9.42 -14.91
N GLU A 191 22.96 -8.19 -14.48
CA GLU A 191 23.48 -7.09 -15.30
C GLU A 191 25.00 -6.89 -15.15
N GLY A 192 25.68 -7.74 -14.37
CA GLY A 192 27.11 -7.59 -14.08
C GLY A 192 27.42 -6.50 -13.05
N LYS A 193 26.43 -6.00 -12.30
CA LYS A 193 26.64 -5.02 -11.23
C LYS A 193 27.07 -5.73 -9.96
N THR A 194 28.02 -5.15 -9.23
CA THR A 194 28.64 -5.82 -8.09
C THR A 194 28.32 -5.15 -6.77
N THR A 195 27.96 -5.96 -5.77
CA THR A 195 27.91 -5.58 -4.35
C THR A 195 29.00 -6.32 -3.61
N THR A 196 29.79 -5.63 -2.78
CA THR A 196 30.86 -6.24 -1.99
C THR A 196 30.57 -6.21 -0.51
N PHE A 197 31.10 -7.22 0.19
CA PHE A 197 30.87 -7.47 1.62
C PHE A 197 32.20 -7.59 2.35
N GLY A 198 32.35 -6.89 3.47
CA GLY A 198 33.52 -6.96 4.35
C GLY A 198 33.14 -7.63 5.67
N TYR A 199 34.10 -8.35 6.27
CA TYR A 199 33.89 -9.11 7.50
C TYR A 199 35.00 -8.82 8.52
N ASP A 200 34.70 -9.00 9.81
CA ASP A 200 35.70 -9.00 10.87
C ASP A 200 36.33 -10.39 11.09
N SER A 201 37.23 -10.47 12.05
CA SER A 201 37.91 -11.74 12.41
C SER A 201 36.96 -12.81 12.97
N SER A 202 35.77 -12.44 13.43
CA SER A 202 34.70 -13.35 13.88
C SER A 202 33.74 -13.70 12.76
N ARG A 203 34.08 -13.34 11.50
CA ARG A 203 33.31 -13.61 10.28
C ARG A 203 31.92 -12.94 10.31
N ARG A 204 31.77 -11.77 11.00
CA ARG A 204 30.56 -10.98 11.04
C ARG A 204 30.64 -9.90 9.96
N LEU A 205 29.51 -9.66 9.27
CA LEU A 205 29.40 -8.68 8.19
C LEU A 205 29.57 -7.27 8.76
N THR A 206 30.68 -6.59 8.42
CA THR A 206 30.96 -5.22 8.91
C THR A 206 30.74 -4.14 7.87
N LYS A 207 30.73 -4.51 6.57
CA LYS A 207 30.64 -3.50 5.50
C LYS A 207 29.89 -4.05 4.30
N ILE A 208 29.02 -3.22 3.72
CA ILE A 208 28.38 -3.44 2.42
C ILE A 208 28.74 -2.26 1.54
N THR A 209 29.15 -2.53 0.29
CA THR A 209 29.35 -1.49 -0.72
C THR A 209 28.52 -1.86 -1.95
N THR A 210 27.61 -0.98 -2.35
CA THR A 210 26.71 -1.17 -3.49
C THR A 210 27.44 -0.89 -4.83
N PRO A 211 26.83 -1.21 -5.99
CA PRO A 211 27.39 -0.88 -7.32
C PRO A 211 27.72 0.59 -7.53
N GLU A 212 26.96 1.52 -6.93
CA GLU A 212 27.22 2.97 -7.01
C GLU A 212 28.22 3.46 -5.94
N GLY A 213 28.84 2.52 -5.18
CA GLY A 213 29.82 2.84 -4.15
C GLY A 213 29.22 3.33 -2.83
N ARG A 214 27.92 3.18 -2.61
CA ARG A 214 27.28 3.52 -1.33
C ARG A 214 27.67 2.50 -0.25
N VAL A 215 28.03 2.99 0.94
CA VAL A 215 28.58 2.16 2.00
C VAL A 215 27.70 2.16 3.23
N THR A 216 27.46 0.96 3.77
CA THR A 216 26.89 0.75 5.10
C THR A 216 27.87 -0.02 5.97
N VAL A 217 28.08 0.42 7.23
CA VAL A 217 29.04 -0.19 8.18
C VAL A 217 28.28 -0.64 9.42
N PHE A 218 28.65 -1.83 9.92
CA PHE A 218 28.09 -2.42 11.14
C PHE A 218 29.16 -2.68 12.18
N THR A 219 28.82 -2.51 13.46
CA THR A 219 29.63 -2.94 14.59
C THR A 219 28.82 -3.85 15.51
N TYR A 220 29.54 -4.68 16.29
CA TYR A 220 28.91 -5.72 17.12
C TYR A 220 29.52 -5.77 18.52
N ASP A 221 28.72 -6.25 19.45
CA ASP A 221 29.22 -6.68 20.77
C ASP A 221 29.83 -8.09 20.71
N ASP A 222 30.29 -8.58 21.87
CA ASP A 222 30.86 -9.91 22.05
C ASP A 222 29.85 -11.07 21.90
N ARG A 223 28.55 -10.76 21.82
CA ARG A 223 27.44 -11.71 21.62
C ARG A 223 26.87 -11.67 20.19
N ASN A 224 27.58 -11.08 19.24
CA ASN A 224 27.19 -10.91 17.84
C ASN A 224 25.95 -10.03 17.61
N ARG A 225 25.52 -9.23 18.60
CA ARG A 225 24.44 -8.26 18.48
C ARG A 225 24.96 -6.96 17.89
N VAL A 226 24.19 -6.34 17.02
CA VAL A 226 24.55 -5.05 16.39
C VAL A 226 24.62 -3.95 17.44
N THR A 227 25.73 -3.21 17.50
CA THR A 227 25.88 -2.02 18.35
C THR A 227 25.79 -0.72 17.57
N SER A 228 26.09 -0.74 16.26
CA SER A 228 25.83 0.41 15.39
C SER A 228 25.61 0.01 13.93
N MET A 229 24.85 0.87 13.25
CA MET A 229 24.67 0.86 11.79
C MET A 229 24.91 2.28 11.28
N LEU A 230 26.00 2.47 10.51
CA LEU A 230 26.37 3.74 9.88
C LEU A 230 26.08 3.66 8.38
N ARG A 231 25.39 4.65 7.83
CA ARG A 231 25.21 4.85 6.39
C ARG A 231 26.08 6.01 5.95
N ALA A 232 27.11 5.72 5.14
CA ALA A 232 28.15 6.70 4.85
C ALA A 232 27.67 7.77 3.86
N THR A 233 27.90 9.03 4.21
CA THR A 233 27.70 10.20 3.32
C THR A 233 29.04 10.87 2.96
N HIS A 234 30.11 10.57 3.73
CA HIS A 234 31.47 11.07 3.50
C HIS A 234 32.45 9.91 3.51
N PHE A 235 33.41 9.96 2.61
CA PHE A 235 34.42 8.92 2.40
C PHE A 235 35.80 9.58 2.44
N ASN A 236 36.66 9.15 3.35
CA ASN A 236 38.06 9.57 3.44
C ASN A 236 38.94 8.33 3.64
N GLY A 237 39.32 7.67 2.52
CA GLY A 237 39.96 6.36 2.55
C GLY A 237 39.08 5.30 3.18
N ASP A 238 39.55 4.66 4.24
CA ASP A 238 38.76 3.66 5.02
C ASP A 238 37.87 4.29 6.10
N GLU A 239 38.01 5.59 6.35
CA GLU A 239 37.15 6.31 7.28
C GLU A 239 35.82 6.69 6.62
N HIS A 240 34.74 6.27 7.23
CA HIS A 240 33.37 6.55 6.78
C HIS A 240 32.63 7.36 7.86
N ALA A 241 31.93 8.41 7.45
CA ALA A 241 31.10 9.21 8.33
C ALA A 241 29.71 9.42 7.71
N GLY A 242 28.69 9.46 8.56
CA GLY A 242 27.31 9.64 8.15
C GLY A 242 26.32 9.35 9.27
N PRO A 243 25.02 9.38 8.95
CA PRO A 243 23.97 8.99 9.89
C PRO A 243 24.25 7.63 10.52
N THR A 244 24.20 7.57 11.85
CA THR A 244 24.56 6.37 12.61
C THR A 244 23.52 6.06 13.67
N TYR A 245 22.84 4.91 13.52
CA TYR A 245 22.00 4.31 14.55
C TYR A 245 22.88 3.53 15.54
N ARG A 246 22.58 3.64 16.84
CA ARG A 246 23.27 2.91 17.91
C ARG A 246 22.27 2.06 18.68
N TYR A 247 22.73 0.89 19.10
CA TYR A 247 21.92 -0.09 19.82
C TYR A 247 22.63 -0.49 21.12
N SER A 248 21.89 -0.51 22.23
CA SER A 248 22.37 -1.04 23.49
C SER A 248 21.32 -1.99 24.10
N TYR A 249 21.80 -3.00 24.82
CA TYR A 249 20.98 -4.11 25.29
C TYR A 249 21.21 -4.34 26.79
N THR A 250 20.14 -4.44 27.58
CA THR A 250 20.21 -4.83 28.98
C THR A 250 20.10 -6.35 29.18
N ALA A 251 19.48 -7.07 28.21
CA ALA A 251 19.37 -8.52 28.28
C ALA A 251 20.76 -9.21 28.21
N ASP A 252 20.99 -10.18 29.08
CA ASP A 252 22.25 -10.95 29.11
C ASP A 252 22.39 -11.97 27.95
N ALA A 253 21.29 -12.33 27.31
CA ALA A 253 21.25 -13.21 26.15
C ALA A 253 20.03 -12.91 25.26
N PRO A 254 20.02 -13.30 23.98
CA PRO A 254 18.91 -13.03 23.05
C PRO A 254 17.56 -13.66 23.46
N ASP A 255 17.58 -14.70 24.31
CA ASP A 255 16.39 -15.41 24.84
C ASP A 255 15.95 -14.91 26.23
N LYS A 256 16.46 -13.77 26.67
CA LYS A 256 16.13 -13.17 27.99
C LYS A 256 15.31 -11.90 27.83
N ALA A 257 14.43 -11.67 28.80
CA ALA A 257 13.74 -10.39 28.92
C ALA A 257 14.73 -9.25 29.14
N GLY A 258 14.43 -8.09 28.58
CA GLY A 258 15.29 -6.92 28.71
C GLY A 258 14.75 -5.71 27.97
N THR A 259 15.60 -4.69 27.88
CA THR A 259 15.33 -3.47 27.13
C THR A 259 16.42 -3.26 26.08
N THR A 260 16.01 -2.94 24.88
CA THR A 260 16.90 -2.45 23.83
C THR A 260 16.66 -0.96 23.64
N THR A 261 17.72 -0.18 23.77
CA THR A 261 17.70 1.26 23.46
C THR A 261 18.27 1.45 22.06
N VAL A 262 17.48 2.08 21.20
CA VAL A 262 17.90 2.51 19.84
C VAL A 262 18.08 4.01 19.88
N THR A 263 19.30 4.47 19.63
CA THR A 263 19.63 5.90 19.52
C THR A 263 19.78 6.24 18.04
N ASP A 264 19.03 7.18 17.58
CA ASP A 264 19.00 7.63 16.19
C ASP A 264 20.22 8.52 15.83
N PRO A 265 20.41 8.96 14.58
CA PRO A 265 21.51 9.81 14.17
C PRO A 265 21.54 11.21 14.81
N LEU A 266 20.41 11.74 15.31
CA LEU A 266 20.34 13.01 16.04
C LEU A 266 20.65 12.87 17.53
N GLY A 267 20.64 11.63 18.05
CA GLY A 267 20.90 11.31 19.44
C GLY A 267 19.65 11.05 20.26
N ASP A 268 18.49 10.99 19.61
CA ASP A 268 17.22 10.72 20.24
C ASP A 268 17.02 9.21 20.47
N ALA A 269 16.55 8.81 21.66
CA ALA A 269 16.53 7.43 22.10
C ALA A 269 15.10 6.86 22.19
N THR A 270 14.87 5.71 21.57
CA THR A 270 13.66 4.90 21.73
C THR A 270 14.00 3.62 22.48
N GLU A 271 13.20 3.29 23.50
CA GLU A 271 13.36 2.08 24.31
C GLU A 271 12.31 1.02 23.98
N TYR A 272 12.76 -0.22 23.81
CA TYR A 272 11.95 -1.39 23.52
C TYR A 272 12.10 -2.41 24.64
N GLU A 273 11.11 -2.54 25.51
CA GLU A 273 11.06 -3.60 26.51
C GLU A 273 10.49 -4.88 25.89
N HIS A 274 11.13 -6.01 26.09
CA HIS A 274 10.71 -7.31 25.56
C HIS A 274 10.76 -8.40 26.64
N ASN A 275 9.87 -9.39 26.52
CA ASN A 275 9.87 -10.55 27.39
C ASN A 275 10.88 -11.63 26.92
N SER A 276 10.97 -12.75 27.63
CA SER A 276 11.87 -13.87 27.29
C SER A 276 11.49 -14.60 25.99
N ASP A 277 10.26 -14.46 25.51
CA ASP A 277 9.82 -15.01 24.22
C ASP A 277 10.19 -14.10 23.04
N GLY A 278 10.80 -12.94 23.30
CA GLY A 278 11.22 -11.95 22.31
C GLY A 278 10.11 -11.00 21.86
N GLU A 279 8.96 -11.01 22.55
CA GLU A 279 7.83 -10.15 22.22
C GLU A 279 8.01 -8.77 22.86
N VAL A 280 7.86 -7.72 22.07
CA VAL A 280 7.95 -6.34 22.57
C VAL A 280 6.69 -6.00 23.36
N SER A 281 6.85 -5.88 24.68
CA SER A 281 5.77 -5.59 25.61
C SER A 281 5.53 -4.09 25.84
N LYS A 282 6.56 -3.25 25.62
CA LYS A 282 6.45 -1.80 25.77
C LYS A 282 7.45 -1.08 24.86
N VAL A 283 7.04 0.05 24.33
CA VAL A 283 7.88 0.99 23.56
C VAL A 283 7.76 2.37 24.21
N THR A 284 8.89 2.99 24.54
CA THR A 284 8.96 4.37 25.01
C THR A 284 9.68 5.22 23.97
N ASP A 285 9.01 6.24 23.44
CA ASP A 285 9.56 7.14 22.44
C ASP A 285 10.52 8.17 23.07
N PRO A 286 11.27 8.96 22.27
CA PRO A 286 12.20 9.95 22.78
C PRO A 286 11.56 11.07 23.62
N LEU A 287 10.26 11.28 23.53
CA LEU A 287 9.50 12.26 24.31
C LEU A 287 8.99 11.69 25.63
N GLY A 288 9.22 10.38 25.86
CA GLY A 288 8.80 9.68 27.07
C GLY A 288 7.37 9.12 27.01
N HIS A 289 6.70 9.17 25.86
CA HIS A 289 5.41 8.53 25.69
C HIS A 289 5.60 7.03 25.47
N HIS A 290 4.74 6.22 26.08
CA HIS A 290 4.88 4.77 25.98
C HIS A 290 3.58 4.08 25.56
N ARG A 291 3.75 3.06 24.73
CA ARG A 291 2.73 2.13 24.27
C ARG A 291 3.04 0.76 24.79
N SER A 292 2.03 -0.02 25.19
CA SER A 292 2.25 -1.36 25.73
C SER A 292 1.38 -2.40 25.01
N ARG A 293 1.83 -3.66 25.10
CA ARG A 293 1.17 -4.82 24.52
C ARG A 293 1.13 -5.97 25.52
N THR A 294 0.06 -6.75 25.47
CA THR A 294 0.00 -8.04 26.19
C THR A 294 -0.29 -9.16 25.20
N TYR A 295 0.14 -10.34 25.55
CA TYR A 295 0.01 -11.52 24.72
C TYR A 295 -0.71 -12.62 25.50
N ASP A 296 -1.46 -13.48 24.81
CA ASP A 296 -2.11 -14.64 25.41
C ASP A 296 -1.13 -15.81 25.64
N ALA A 297 -1.63 -16.92 26.17
CA ALA A 297 -0.81 -18.10 26.42
C ALA A 297 -0.24 -18.74 25.13
N ASN A 298 -0.85 -18.49 23.98
CA ASN A 298 -0.41 -18.92 22.66
C ASN A 298 0.47 -17.88 21.93
N ARG A 299 0.87 -16.79 22.65
CA ARG A 299 1.70 -15.71 22.11
C ARG A 299 0.99 -14.82 21.07
N ASN A 300 -0.34 -14.88 20.98
CA ASN A 300 -1.09 -13.95 20.15
C ASN A 300 -1.26 -12.62 20.87
N LEU A 301 -1.27 -11.51 20.12
CA LEU A 301 -1.51 -10.18 20.69
C LEU A 301 -2.91 -10.12 21.30
N ALA A 302 -3.00 -9.99 22.64
CA ALA A 302 -4.26 -9.91 23.36
C ALA A 302 -4.76 -8.47 23.51
N THR A 303 -3.86 -7.54 23.84
CA THR A 303 -4.20 -6.11 23.96
C THR A 303 -3.07 -5.22 23.44
N ALA A 304 -3.46 -4.07 22.88
CA ALA A 304 -2.57 -2.95 22.59
C ALA A 304 -3.08 -1.71 23.33
N THR A 305 -2.23 -1.09 24.14
CA THR A 305 -2.53 0.13 24.90
C THR A 305 -1.77 1.30 24.30
N ASP A 306 -2.47 2.38 24.02
CA ASP A 306 -1.91 3.57 23.41
C ASP A 306 -1.12 4.46 24.39
N ALA A 307 -0.55 5.57 23.88
CA ALA A 307 0.29 6.47 24.65
C ALA A 307 -0.49 7.56 25.43
N MET A 308 -1.83 7.52 25.47
CA MET A 308 -2.65 8.55 26.15
C MET A 308 -2.74 8.37 27.65
N GLY A 309 -2.07 7.35 28.24
CA GLY A 309 -2.01 7.15 29.67
C GLY A 309 -1.26 8.28 30.39
N THR A 310 -1.76 8.71 31.55
CA THR A 310 -1.15 9.73 32.40
C THR A 310 -1.36 9.42 33.88
N GLY A 311 -0.31 9.61 34.71
CA GLY A 311 -0.46 9.71 36.13
C GLY A 311 -1.10 8.51 36.86
N GLY A 312 -0.95 7.28 36.37
CA GLY A 312 -1.52 6.07 36.92
C GLY A 312 -2.81 5.60 36.24
N ASN A 313 -3.33 6.35 35.27
CA ASN A 313 -4.36 5.87 34.34
C ASN A 313 -3.68 5.20 33.17
N PRO A 314 -4.05 3.94 32.82
CA PRO A 314 -3.57 3.32 31.59
C PRO A 314 -4.07 4.10 30.37
N GLY A 315 -3.37 4.01 29.23
CA GLY A 315 -3.87 4.51 27.96
C GLY A 315 -5.13 3.78 27.51
N ASN A 316 -5.61 4.11 26.33
CA ASN A 316 -6.78 3.46 25.74
C ASN A 316 -6.39 2.09 25.18
N VAL A 317 -7.24 1.09 25.37
CA VAL A 317 -6.95 -0.31 25.07
C VAL A 317 -7.77 -0.80 23.89
N THR A 318 -7.09 -1.31 22.86
CA THR A 318 -7.67 -2.17 21.82
C THR A 318 -7.48 -3.62 22.24
N ALA A 319 -8.53 -4.43 22.16
CA ALA A 319 -8.51 -5.84 22.53
C ALA A 319 -8.69 -6.75 21.30
N TYR A 320 -7.97 -7.87 21.26
CA TYR A 320 -8.02 -8.86 20.18
C TYR A 320 -8.41 -10.22 20.72
N GLY A 321 -9.26 -10.93 19.98
CA GLY A 321 -9.71 -12.29 20.29
C GLY A 321 -9.12 -13.29 19.29
N TRP A 322 -8.79 -14.50 19.80
CA TRP A 322 -8.19 -15.59 19.03
C TRP A 322 -8.85 -16.91 19.39
N ASP A 323 -8.89 -17.86 18.48
CA ASP A 323 -9.31 -19.22 18.77
C ASP A 323 -8.12 -20.13 19.19
N GLY A 324 -8.40 -21.38 19.53
CA GLY A 324 -7.37 -22.35 19.94
C GLY A 324 -6.38 -22.77 18.84
N ARG A 325 -6.62 -22.36 17.60
CA ARG A 325 -5.73 -22.62 16.43
C ARG A 325 -4.98 -21.38 15.98
N ASN A 326 -5.02 -20.31 16.76
CA ASN A 326 -4.41 -19.00 16.48
C ASN A 326 -5.08 -18.26 15.30
N ASN A 327 -6.38 -18.52 15.06
CA ASN A 327 -7.14 -17.71 14.12
C ASN A 327 -7.71 -16.49 14.82
N PRO A 328 -7.67 -15.27 14.23
CA PRO A 328 -8.27 -14.08 14.80
C PRO A 328 -9.81 -14.20 14.81
N THR A 329 -10.45 -13.84 15.93
CA THR A 329 -11.92 -13.91 16.05
C THR A 329 -12.56 -12.56 16.26
N SER A 330 -11.86 -11.59 16.83
CA SER A 330 -12.39 -10.24 17.04
C SER A 330 -11.30 -9.18 17.24
N ALA A 331 -11.67 -7.91 16.95
CA ALA A 331 -10.95 -6.72 17.40
C ALA A 331 -11.96 -5.70 17.95
N THR A 332 -11.71 -5.21 19.16
CA THR A 332 -12.57 -4.24 19.84
C THR A 332 -11.77 -2.97 20.12
N LEU A 333 -12.22 -1.85 19.55
CA LEU A 333 -11.65 -0.52 19.79
C LEU A 333 -11.92 -0.02 21.20
N PRO A 334 -11.14 0.96 21.71
CA PRO A 334 -11.36 1.55 23.04
C PRO A 334 -12.76 2.16 23.25
N THR A 335 -13.44 2.55 22.20
CA THR A 335 -14.82 3.06 22.21
C THR A 335 -15.88 1.96 22.21
N GLY A 336 -15.49 0.69 21.96
CA GLY A 336 -16.37 -0.47 21.95
C GLY A 336 -16.80 -0.93 20.55
N ALA A 337 -16.38 -0.24 19.49
CA ALA A 337 -16.63 -0.69 18.11
C ALA A 337 -15.89 -2.02 17.87
N THR A 338 -16.63 -3.07 17.46
CA THR A 338 -16.08 -4.44 17.35
C THR A 338 -16.27 -5.01 15.96
N SER A 339 -15.17 -5.49 15.36
CA SER A 339 -15.18 -6.38 14.20
C SER A 339 -15.08 -7.83 14.67
N SER A 340 -15.68 -8.77 13.94
CA SER A 340 -15.58 -10.20 14.26
C SER A 340 -15.45 -11.08 13.03
N LEU A 341 -14.70 -12.19 13.18
CA LEU A 341 -14.53 -13.26 12.20
C LEU A 341 -15.02 -14.55 12.83
N THR A 342 -15.90 -15.26 12.13
CA THR A 342 -16.56 -16.48 12.67
C THR A 342 -16.70 -17.54 11.58
N GLY A 343 -17.12 -18.75 11.97
CA GLY A 343 -17.41 -19.83 11.03
C GLY A 343 -16.16 -20.39 10.34
N TYR A 344 -15.01 -20.41 11.02
CA TYR A 344 -13.79 -21.00 10.46
C TYR A 344 -13.97 -22.46 10.06
N GLN A 345 -13.47 -22.81 8.88
CA GLN A 345 -13.44 -24.15 8.32
C GLN A 345 -12.01 -24.50 7.93
N THR A 346 -11.57 -25.73 8.27
CA THR A 346 -10.29 -26.24 7.79
C THR A 346 -10.51 -26.96 6.45
N ILE A 347 -10.04 -26.37 5.36
CA ILE A 347 -10.20 -26.94 4.00
C ILE A 347 -8.80 -27.09 3.37
N ALA A 348 -8.48 -28.29 2.90
CA ALA A 348 -7.17 -28.62 2.31
C ALA A 348 -5.95 -28.26 3.20
N GLY A 349 -6.18 -28.12 4.51
CA GLY A 349 -5.17 -27.75 5.51
C GLY A 349 -5.14 -26.25 5.83
N ALA A 350 -5.95 -25.42 5.16
CA ALA A 350 -6.10 -24.00 5.47
C ALA A 350 -7.29 -23.75 6.40
N ASP A 351 -7.14 -22.87 7.39
CA ASP A 351 -8.23 -22.39 8.26
C ASP A 351 -8.82 -21.09 7.66
N LEU A 352 -10.04 -21.18 7.14
CA LEU A 352 -10.68 -20.13 6.37
C LEU A 352 -11.95 -19.61 7.10
N PRO A 353 -12.14 -18.26 7.26
CA PRO A 353 -13.30 -17.70 7.93
C PRO A 353 -14.56 -17.79 7.06
N GLY A 354 -15.71 -18.13 7.65
CA GLY A 354 -16.99 -18.15 6.94
C GLY A 354 -17.68 -16.78 6.90
N THR A 355 -17.51 -15.97 7.95
CA THR A 355 -18.22 -14.69 8.07
C THR A 355 -17.32 -13.62 8.68
N VAL A 356 -17.37 -12.42 8.09
CA VAL A 356 -16.75 -11.20 8.61
C VAL A 356 -17.84 -10.17 8.91
N LYS A 357 -17.87 -9.64 10.14
CA LYS A 357 -18.83 -8.61 10.55
C LYS A 357 -18.11 -7.35 11.00
N MET A 358 -18.50 -6.21 10.42
CA MET A 358 -17.96 -4.89 10.71
C MET A 358 -18.70 -4.20 11.86
N PRO A 359 -18.07 -3.23 12.57
CA PRO A 359 -18.72 -2.49 13.66
C PRO A 359 -20.01 -1.78 13.24
N ASP A 360 -20.09 -1.34 12.00
CA ASP A 360 -21.24 -0.63 11.42
C ASP A 360 -22.39 -1.55 10.99
N GLY A 361 -22.25 -2.87 11.23
CA GLY A 361 -23.28 -3.88 10.99
C GLY A 361 -23.20 -4.55 9.62
N GLN A 362 -22.28 -4.16 8.76
CA GLN A 362 -22.03 -4.85 7.50
C GLN A 362 -21.54 -6.28 7.78
N GLU A 363 -22.12 -7.24 7.08
CA GLU A 363 -21.79 -8.67 7.21
C GLU A 363 -21.47 -9.26 5.83
N THR A 364 -20.32 -9.92 5.73
CA THR A 364 -19.83 -10.55 4.50
C THR A 364 -19.63 -12.04 4.74
N GLU A 365 -20.23 -12.87 3.91
CA GLU A 365 -20.13 -14.33 3.93
C GLU A 365 -19.24 -14.83 2.82
N TYR A 366 -18.41 -15.84 3.12
CA TYR A 366 -17.48 -16.46 2.18
C TYR A 366 -17.80 -17.94 2.00
N SER A 367 -17.82 -18.40 0.75
CA SER A 367 -17.90 -19.82 0.39
C SER A 367 -16.63 -20.27 -0.32
N TYR A 368 -16.28 -21.53 -0.14
CA TYR A 368 -15.04 -22.12 -0.64
C TYR A 368 -15.31 -23.45 -1.35
N ASP A 369 -14.48 -23.79 -2.33
CA ASP A 369 -14.41 -25.13 -2.90
C ASP A 369 -13.66 -26.09 -1.96
N THR A 370 -13.54 -27.36 -2.36
CA THR A 370 -12.86 -28.41 -1.59
C THR A 370 -11.35 -28.21 -1.46
N LYS A 371 -10.76 -27.25 -2.19
CA LYS A 371 -9.35 -26.86 -2.14
C LYS A 371 -9.12 -25.59 -1.32
N GLY A 372 -10.22 -24.93 -0.89
CA GLY A 372 -10.18 -23.68 -0.16
C GLY A 372 -10.05 -22.44 -1.06
N ASN A 373 -10.37 -22.55 -2.36
CA ASN A 373 -10.51 -21.35 -3.20
C ASN A 373 -11.85 -20.70 -2.92
N THR A 374 -11.88 -19.36 -2.85
CA THR A 374 -13.11 -18.61 -2.59
C THR A 374 -14.03 -18.67 -3.82
N THR A 375 -15.18 -19.35 -3.70
CA THR A 375 -16.15 -19.49 -4.79
C THR A 375 -17.24 -18.43 -4.76
N SER A 376 -17.56 -17.88 -3.58
CA SER A 376 -18.43 -16.71 -3.50
C SER A 376 -18.10 -15.78 -2.34
N VAL A 377 -18.47 -14.51 -2.53
CA VAL A 377 -18.43 -13.46 -1.52
C VAL A 377 -19.80 -12.78 -1.55
N ALA A 378 -20.56 -12.90 -0.48
CA ALA A 378 -21.91 -12.38 -0.38
C ALA A 378 -22.05 -11.34 0.73
N VAL A 379 -22.73 -10.24 0.43
CA VAL A 379 -23.18 -9.25 1.42
C VAL A 379 -24.69 -9.32 1.49
N SER A 380 -25.23 -9.64 2.67
CA SER A 380 -26.66 -9.77 2.88
C SER A 380 -27.34 -8.40 3.14
N GLY A 381 -28.67 -8.30 2.86
CA GLY A 381 -29.50 -7.14 3.15
C GLY A 381 -29.73 -6.22 1.93
N ASP A 382 -30.36 -5.07 2.19
CA ASP A 382 -30.74 -4.11 1.16
C ASP A 382 -29.49 -3.45 0.55
N GLY A 383 -29.32 -3.58 -0.76
CA GLY A 383 -28.11 -3.14 -1.47
C GLY A 383 -26.96 -4.16 -1.45
N GLY A 384 -27.13 -5.31 -0.78
CA GLY A 384 -26.20 -6.43 -0.84
C GLY A 384 -26.27 -7.19 -2.17
N GLY A 385 -25.39 -8.15 -2.35
CA GLY A 385 -25.30 -9.02 -3.51
C GLY A 385 -24.25 -10.10 -3.33
N GLU A 386 -24.18 -11.00 -4.27
CA GLU A 386 -23.21 -12.10 -4.30
C GLU A 386 -22.34 -12.00 -5.56
N ARG A 387 -21.03 -12.09 -5.34
CA ARG A 387 -20.03 -12.24 -6.38
C ARG A 387 -19.54 -13.68 -6.39
N THR A 388 -19.46 -14.30 -7.56
CA THR A 388 -18.99 -15.69 -7.70
C THR A 388 -17.75 -15.79 -8.56
N VAL A 389 -16.94 -16.83 -8.29
CA VAL A 389 -15.68 -17.09 -8.98
C VAL A 389 -15.66 -18.54 -9.45
N ASP A 390 -15.38 -18.73 -10.74
CA ASP A 390 -15.16 -20.06 -11.34
C ASP A 390 -13.65 -20.28 -11.52
N TYR A 391 -13.19 -21.44 -11.13
CA TYR A 391 -11.80 -21.87 -11.27
C TYR A 391 -11.65 -23.01 -12.27
N ASN A 392 -10.49 -23.06 -12.91
CA ASN A 392 -10.08 -24.25 -13.66
C ASN A 392 -10.06 -25.48 -12.75
N GLU A 393 -10.66 -26.54 -13.24
CA GLU A 393 -10.56 -27.87 -12.64
C GLU A 393 -9.37 -28.65 -13.22
N THR A 394 -9.35 -29.98 -13.03
CA THR A 394 -8.29 -30.85 -13.51
C THR A 394 -8.17 -30.86 -15.04
N ASP A 395 -9.29 -30.59 -15.74
CA ASP A 395 -9.36 -30.41 -17.20
C ASP A 395 -9.69 -28.92 -17.48
N PRO A 396 -8.71 -28.09 -17.82
CA PRO A 396 -8.87 -26.64 -17.84
C PRO A 396 -9.75 -26.16 -19.00
N ASP A 397 -10.87 -25.51 -18.69
CA ASP A 397 -11.80 -24.93 -19.68
C ASP A 397 -11.29 -23.61 -20.28
N CYS A 398 -10.42 -22.87 -19.55
CA CYS A 398 -9.93 -21.56 -19.96
C CYS A 398 -8.41 -21.55 -20.28
N GLY A 399 -7.82 -22.72 -20.56
CA GLY A 399 -6.39 -22.91 -20.71
C GLY A 399 -5.66 -22.86 -19.38
N GLY A 400 -4.34 -22.94 -19.38
CA GLY A 400 -3.53 -22.89 -18.17
C GLY A 400 -3.68 -24.12 -17.28
N PHE A 401 -3.91 -23.92 -15.97
CA PHE A 401 -3.80 -24.97 -14.97
C PHE A 401 -4.94 -24.89 -13.93
N GLU A 402 -5.15 -26.02 -13.26
CA GLU A 402 -6.08 -26.14 -12.13
C GLU A 402 -5.88 -25.01 -11.08
N GLY A 403 -7.00 -24.45 -10.60
CA GLY A 403 -7.02 -23.38 -9.63
C GLY A 403 -6.78 -21.96 -10.18
N GLN A 404 -6.55 -21.81 -11.50
CA GLN A 404 -6.59 -20.50 -12.13
C GLN A 404 -8.04 -20.06 -12.37
N VAL A 405 -8.32 -18.77 -12.20
CA VAL A 405 -9.66 -18.22 -12.34
C VAL A 405 -10.09 -18.15 -13.80
N CYS A 406 -11.16 -18.85 -14.16
CA CYS A 406 -11.73 -18.79 -15.52
C CYS A 406 -12.69 -17.63 -15.67
N SER A 407 -13.44 -17.30 -14.62
CA SER A 407 -14.33 -16.15 -14.63
C SER A 407 -14.68 -15.63 -13.25
N VAL A 408 -15.05 -14.35 -13.22
CA VAL A 408 -15.69 -13.68 -12.09
C VAL A 408 -17.03 -13.14 -12.55
N THR A 409 -18.09 -13.45 -11.79
CA THR A 409 -19.44 -12.93 -12.03
C THR A 409 -19.75 -11.91 -10.94
N ASP A 410 -20.08 -10.68 -11.34
CA ASP A 410 -20.42 -9.58 -10.42
C ASP A 410 -21.81 -9.76 -9.79
N GLU A 411 -22.15 -8.91 -8.85
CA GLU A 411 -23.42 -8.92 -8.10
C GLU A 411 -24.66 -8.58 -8.96
N ARG A 412 -24.49 -8.37 -10.29
CA ARG A 412 -25.55 -8.18 -11.31
C ARG A 412 -25.59 -9.34 -12.31
N ASP A 413 -24.91 -10.44 -12.05
CA ASP A 413 -24.74 -11.57 -12.95
C ASP A 413 -23.97 -11.22 -14.25
N LYS A 414 -23.02 -10.25 -14.19
CA LYS A 414 -22.19 -9.88 -15.33
C LYS A 414 -20.81 -10.53 -15.20
N ARG A 415 -20.42 -11.23 -16.24
CA ARG A 415 -19.30 -12.16 -16.21
C ARG A 415 -18.08 -11.61 -16.98
N THR A 416 -16.95 -11.46 -16.27
CA THR A 416 -15.63 -11.27 -16.87
C THR A 416 -14.94 -12.61 -17.01
N LYS A 417 -14.37 -12.93 -18.20
CA LYS A 417 -13.69 -14.19 -18.49
C LYS A 417 -12.20 -14.01 -18.65
N PHE A 418 -11.45 -15.05 -18.31
CA PHE A 418 -10.01 -15.09 -18.41
C PHE A 418 -9.56 -16.30 -19.23
N SER A 419 -8.42 -16.17 -19.94
CA SER A 419 -7.80 -17.28 -20.68
C SER A 419 -6.31 -17.28 -20.47
N TYR A 420 -5.68 -18.45 -20.47
CA TYR A 420 -4.26 -18.65 -20.15
C TYR A 420 -3.56 -19.49 -21.22
N ASP A 421 -2.23 -19.30 -21.32
CA ASP A 421 -1.35 -20.15 -22.15
C ASP A 421 -0.90 -21.43 -21.43
N ASP A 422 -0.12 -22.26 -22.11
CA ASP A 422 0.44 -23.50 -21.60
C ASP A 422 1.48 -23.31 -20.47
N HIS A 423 1.89 -22.06 -20.19
CA HIS A 423 2.75 -21.69 -19.07
C HIS A 423 1.97 -21.06 -17.92
N GLY A 424 0.63 -20.96 -18.08
CA GLY A 424 -0.27 -20.34 -17.11
C GLY A 424 -0.21 -18.82 -17.07
N ASN A 425 0.33 -18.17 -18.10
CA ASN A 425 0.26 -16.71 -18.21
C ASN A 425 -1.12 -16.30 -18.75
N LEU A 426 -1.70 -15.23 -18.22
CA LEU A 426 -2.97 -14.66 -18.68
C LEU A 426 -2.83 -14.11 -20.10
N THR A 427 -3.51 -14.70 -21.06
CA THR A 427 -3.46 -14.24 -22.46
C THR A 427 -4.62 -13.32 -22.82
N LYS A 428 -5.73 -13.41 -22.07
CA LYS A 428 -6.91 -12.59 -22.32
C LYS A 428 -7.73 -12.34 -21.06
N ALA A 429 -8.20 -11.09 -20.92
CA ALA A 429 -9.28 -10.68 -20.03
C ALA A 429 -10.41 -10.12 -20.89
N ASP A 430 -11.62 -10.70 -20.77
CA ASP A 430 -12.79 -10.39 -21.58
C ASP A 430 -13.92 -9.88 -20.67
N PRO A 431 -14.01 -8.55 -20.45
CA PRO A 431 -15.04 -7.94 -19.60
C PRO A 431 -16.42 -8.00 -20.30
N PRO A 432 -17.51 -7.70 -19.56
CA PRO A 432 -18.84 -7.60 -20.16
C PRO A 432 -18.92 -6.56 -21.28
N SER A 433 -19.72 -6.87 -22.29
CA SER A 433 -20.00 -5.94 -23.39
C SER A 433 -20.63 -4.63 -22.89
N PRO A 434 -20.30 -3.44 -23.50
CA PRO A 434 -19.58 -3.24 -24.76
C PRO A 434 -18.08 -3.02 -24.63
N MET A 435 -17.48 -3.21 -23.45
CA MET A 435 -16.03 -3.16 -23.34
C MET A 435 -15.39 -4.23 -24.23
N GLY A 436 -14.20 -3.96 -24.73
CA GLY A 436 -13.44 -4.90 -25.52
C GLY A 436 -12.49 -5.73 -24.67
N GLU A 437 -12.09 -6.86 -25.17
CA GLU A 437 -11.10 -7.71 -24.52
C GLU A 437 -9.71 -7.04 -24.46
N THR A 438 -8.98 -7.32 -23.39
CA THR A 438 -7.54 -6.99 -23.31
C THR A 438 -6.75 -8.27 -23.51
N THR A 439 -5.75 -8.23 -24.41
CA THR A 439 -4.90 -9.40 -24.69
C THR A 439 -3.44 -9.13 -24.34
N TYR A 440 -2.73 -10.19 -23.98
CA TYR A 440 -1.37 -10.13 -23.51
C TYR A 440 -0.50 -11.15 -24.24
N THR A 441 0.73 -10.75 -24.57
CA THR A 441 1.80 -11.66 -24.98
C THR A 441 2.96 -11.56 -24.01
N TYR A 442 3.78 -12.60 -23.97
CA TYR A 442 4.87 -12.69 -22.99
C TYR A 442 6.19 -13.01 -23.67
N ASP A 443 7.28 -12.53 -23.09
CA ASP A 443 8.61 -12.95 -23.47
C ASP A 443 8.96 -14.32 -22.84
N GLU A 444 10.14 -14.86 -23.16
CA GLU A 444 10.61 -16.14 -22.63
C GLU A 444 10.77 -16.19 -21.11
N LYS A 445 10.87 -15.02 -20.44
CA LYS A 445 10.96 -14.91 -18.99
C LYS A 445 9.58 -14.82 -18.32
N GLY A 446 8.49 -14.79 -19.12
CA GLY A 446 7.12 -14.65 -18.66
C GLY A 446 6.75 -13.22 -18.24
N ARG A 447 7.45 -12.22 -18.76
CA ARG A 447 7.09 -10.81 -18.59
C ARG A 447 6.24 -10.35 -19.76
N PRO A 448 5.24 -9.48 -19.56
CA PRO A 448 4.43 -8.96 -20.67
C PRO A 448 5.30 -8.34 -21.75
N ALA A 449 5.22 -8.85 -22.97
CA ALA A 449 5.88 -8.28 -24.16
C ALA A 449 4.99 -7.26 -24.82
N THR A 450 3.69 -7.59 -25.01
CA THR A 450 2.70 -6.65 -25.49
C THR A 450 1.42 -6.72 -24.67
N VAL A 451 0.71 -5.59 -24.59
CA VAL A 451 -0.65 -5.48 -24.04
C VAL A 451 -1.49 -4.75 -25.07
N THR A 452 -2.56 -5.38 -25.54
CA THR A 452 -3.51 -4.76 -26.48
C THR A 452 -4.84 -4.54 -25.77
N ASP A 453 -5.25 -3.29 -25.61
CA ASP A 453 -6.48 -2.93 -24.91
C ASP A 453 -7.75 -3.17 -25.75
N GLY A 454 -8.93 -2.97 -25.15
CA GLY A 454 -10.23 -3.17 -25.80
C GLY A 454 -10.48 -2.32 -27.05
N ARG A 455 -9.68 -1.24 -27.26
CA ARG A 455 -9.72 -0.43 -28.49
C ARG A 455 -8.89 -1.03 -29.62
N GLY A 456 -8.08 -2.04 -29.32
CA GLY A 456 -7.06 -2.59 -30.22
C GLY A 456 -5.76 -1.78 -30.18
N THR A 457 -5.54 -0.98 -29.17
CA THR A 457 -4.32 -0.21 -28.98
C THR A 457 -3.26 -1.08 -28.32
N GLU A 458 -2.13 -1.28 -29.00
CA GLU A 458 -1.02 -2.11 -28.51
C GLU A 458 0.07 -1.27 -27.84
N LEU A 459 0.47 -1.70 -26.66
CA LEU A 459 1.67 -1.25 -25.95
C LEU A 459 2.72 -2.35 -25.98
N THR A 460 3.96 -2.01 -26.32
CA THR A 460 5.11 -2.92 -26.31
C THR A 460 6.08 -2.53 -25.18
N TYR A 461 6.55 -3.52 -24.44
CA TYR A 461 7.43 -3.37 -23.29
C TYR A 461 8.83 -3.93 -23.56
N SER A 462 9.84 -3.22 -23.09
CA SER A 462 11.24 -3.70 -23.08
C SER A 462 11.78 -3.67 -21.65
N TYR A 463 12.63 -4.62 -21.32
CA TYR A 463 13.16 -4.82 -19.98
C TYR A 463 14.67 -4.97 -19.98
N ASP A 464 15.29 -4.64 -18.84
CA ASP A 464 16.67 -5.02 -18.58
C ASP A 464 16.78 -6.44 -18.00
N GLN A 465 18.00 -6.85 -17.62
CA GLN A 465 18.23 -8.17 -17.07
C GLN A 465 17.81 -8.32 -15.60
N ARG A 466 17.48 -7.21 -14.92
CA ARG A 466 16.89 -7.17 -13.58
C ARG A 466 15.36 -7.09 -13.61
N ASP A 467 14.74 -7.35 -14.77
CA ASP A 467 13.28 -7.30 -15.00
C ASP A 467 12.63 -5.91 -14.85
N ARG A 468 13.45 -4.81 -14.85
CA ARG A 468 12.93 -3.44 -14.83
C ARG A 468 12.54 -3.00 -16.24
N VAL A 469 11.40 -2.29 -16.35
CA VAL A 469 10.97 -1.71 -17.62
C VAL A 469 11.95 -0.61 -18.05
N THR A 470 12.53 -0.75 -19.22
CA THR A 470 13.42 0.27 -19.81
C THR A 470 12.73 1.09 -20.88
N LYS A 471 11.63 0.54 -21.47
CA LYS A 471 10.90 1.24 -22.54
C LYS A 471 9.48 0.76 -22.63
N VAL A 472 8.55 1.70 -22.82
CA VAL A 472 7.16 1.42 -23.20
C VAL A 472 6.90 2.18 -24.51
N THR A 473 6.40 1.47 -25.53
CA THR A 473 6.09 2.05 -26.85
C THR A 473 4.61 1.81 -27.14
N GLY A 474 3.89 2.90 -27.39
CA GLY A 474 2.55 2.89 -27.94
C GLY A 474 2.54 3.41 -29.38
N PRO A 475 1.37 3.50 -30.04
CA PRO A 475 1.24 3.98 -31.42
C PRO A 475 1.75 5.41 -31.65
N SER A 476 1.62 6.28 -30.64
CA SER A 476 1.98 7.72 -30.79
C SER A 476 3.05 8.19 -29.82
N LYS A 477 3.29 7.47 -28.73
CA LYS A 477 4.20 7.89 -27.65
C LYS A 477 5.13 6.75 -27.24
N THR A 478 6.39 7.10 -27.01
CA THR A 478 7.38 6.21 -26.39
C THR A 478 7.89 6.84 -25.12
N VAL A 479 8.00 6.04 -24.06
CA VAL A 479 8.63 6.43 -22.79
C VAL A 479 9.83 5.52 -22.54
N THR A 480 10.99 6.11 -22.24
CA THR A 480 12.24 5.39 -21.96
C THR A 480 12.73 5.72 -20.56
N TYR A 481 13.23 4.71 -19.86
CA TYR A 481 13.70 4.78 -18.46
C TYR A 481 15.16 4.37 -18.37
N HIS A 482 15.96 5.15 -17.65
CA HIS A 482 17.38 4.90 -17.40
C HIS A 482 17.64 4.80 -15.90
N TYR A 483 18.27 3.72 -15.48
CA TYR A 483 18.55 3.43 -14.07
C TYR A 483 20.03 3.52 -13.76
N ASP A 484 20.37 3.82 -12.48
CA ASP A 484 21.73 3.69 -11.98
C ASP A 484 22.05 2.23 -11.60
N GLY A 485 23.29 1.96 -11.17
CA GLY A 485 23.74 0.62 -10.79
C GLY A 485 23.01 0.05 -9.58
N ASP A 486 22.47 0.90 -8.70
CA ASP A 486 21.69 0.50 -7.52
C ASP A 486 20.20 0.34 -7.82
N GLY A 487 19.75 0.77 -9.01
CA GLY A 487 18.36 0.63 -9.45
C GLY A 487 17.52 1.90 -9.35
N ASN A 488 18.10 3.04 -8.97
CA ASN A 488 17.35 4.30 -8.93
C ASN A 488 17.13 4.83 -10.35
N LEU A 489 15.94 5.38 -10.63
CA LEU A 489 15.62 6.02 -11.89
C LEU A 489 16.40 7.34 -12.04
N ARG A 490 17.36 7.40 -12.96
CA ARG A 490 18.18 8.61 -13.22
C ARG A 490 17.61 9.54 -14.28
N GLN A 491 16.85 8.98 -15.21
CA GLN A 491 16.30 9.75 -16.32
C GLN A 491 15.10 9.05 -16.91
N ARG A 492 14.10 9.84 -17.30
CA ARG A 492 12.96 9.44 -18.10
C ARG A 492 12.83 10.36 -19.30
N ASP A 493 12.70 9.77 -20.48
CA ASP A 493 12.51 10.47 -21.74
C ASP A 493 11.13 10.16 -22.30
N ASP A 494 10.37 11.18 -22.67
CA ASP A 494 9.07 11.04 -23.34
C ASP A 494 8.79 12.19 -24.32
N SER A 495 7.63 12.23 -24.94
CA SER A 495 7.25 13.26 -25.92
C SER A 495 7.16 14.68 -25.33
N THR A 496 7.12 14.83 -24.01
CA THR A 496 7.09 16.14 -23.35
C THR A 496 8.50 16.68 -23.07
N GLY A 497 9.52 15.82 -23.11
CA GLY A 497 10.92 16.14 -22.85
C GLY A 497 11.63 15.14 -21.98
N VAL A 498 12.66 15.59 -21.28
CA VAL A 498 13.54 14.77 -20.42
C VAL A 498 13.39 15.19 -18.98
N VAL A 499 13.10 14.25 -18.11
CA VAL A 499 13.15 14.43 -16.64
C VAL A 499 14.37 13.72 -16.09
N LYS A 500 15.19 14.41 -15.27
CA LYS A 500 16.39 13.83 -14.65
C LYS A 500 16.28 13.85 -13.15
N TYR A 501 16.87 12.83 -12.52
CA TYR A 501 16.87 12.64 -11.07
C TYR A 501 18.32 12.48 -10.57
N ALA A 502 18.68 13.20 -9.51
CA ALA A 502 19.93 13.01 -8.80
C ALA A 502 19.66 12.54 -7.38
N PHE A 503 20.57 11.72 -6.87
CA PHE A 503 20.45 11.07 -5.55
C PHE A 503 21.68 11.33 -4.70
N ASP A 504 21.48 11.41 -3.39
CA ASP A 504 22.57 11.47 -2.43
C ASP A 504 23.20 10.07 -2.19
N PRO A 505 24.28 9.96 -1.39
CA PRO A 505 24.89 8.67 -1.07
C PRO A 505 23.97 7.69 -0.32
N LEU A 506 22.81 8.13 0.19
CA LEU A 506 21.82 7.30 0.87
C LEU A 506 20.66 6.87 -0.07
N SER A 507 20.78 7.10 -1.38
CA SER A 507 19.74 6.84 -2.39
C SER A 507 18.48 7.69 -2.23
N ARG A 508 18.57 8.89 -1.62
CA ARG A 508 17.45 9.82 -1.51
C ARG A 508 17.53 10.83 -2.65
N GLU A 509 16.38 11.11 -3.29
CA GLU A 509 16.31 12.11 -4.37
C GLU A 509 16.70 13.50 -3.83
N THR A 510 17.66 14.16 -4.46
CA THR A 510 18.10 15.52 -4.08
C THR A 510 17.75 16.56 -5.12
N VAL A 511 17.73 16.20 -6.39
CA VAL A 511 17.39 17.13 -7.47
C VAL A 511 16.52 16.41 -8.50
N ARG A 512 15.42 17.03 -8.86
CA ARG A 512 14.64 16.67 -10.05
C ARG A 512 14.67 17.83 -11.02
N THR A 513 15.13 17.58 -12.25
CA THR A 513 15.07 18.55 -13.35
C THR A 513 13.92 18.16 -14.26
N LEU A 514 12.91 19.03 -14.38
CA LEU A 514 11.74 18.81 -15.21
C LEU A 514 12.03 19.08 -16.70
N GLN A 515 11.09 18.74 -17.56
CA GLN A 515 11.21 18.84 -19.02
C GLN A 515 11.39 20.27 -19.54
N ASP A 516 10.98 21.30 -18.79
CA ASP A 516 11.18 22.71 -19.09
C ASP A 516 12.52 23.27 -18.55
N GLY A 517 13.33 22.41 -17.90
CA GLY A 517 14.60 22.77 -17.26
C GLY A 517 14.48 23.34 -15.86
N SER A 518 13.27 23.55 -15.34
CA SER A 518 13.08 23.93 -13.94
C SER A 518 13.53 22.80 -13.01
N GLN A 519 13.91 23.14 -11.77
CA GLN A 519 14.42 22.19 -10.81
C GLN A 519 13.65 22.24 -9.51
N THR A 520 13.55 21.08 -8.87
CA THR A 520 13.21 20.97 -7.47
C THR A 520 14.39 20.36 -6.72
N VAL A 521 14.67 20.88 -5.51
CA VAL A 521 15.80 20.42 -4.69
C VAL A 521 15.32 20.03 -3.30
N LEU A 522 15.74 18.86 -2.84
CA LEU A 522 15.46 18.33 -1.49
C LEU A 522 16.76 18.26 -0.68
N THR A 523 16.69 18.66 0.59
CA THR A 523 17.70 18.35 1.58
C THR A 523 17.06 17.58 2.74
N TYR A 524 17.87 16.85 3.50
CA TYR A 524 17.38 15.94 4.53
C TYR A 524 18.09 16.16 5.86
N THR A 525 17.39 15.89 6.96
CA THR A 525 17.97 15.74 8.28
C THR A 525 18.84 14.46 8.35
N ALA A 526 19.61 14.30 9.40
CA ALA A 526 20.39 13.08 9.62
C ALA A 526 19.49 11.83 9.73
N ASP A 527 18.27 11.98 10.28
CA ASP A 527 17.28 10.90 10.38
C ASP A 527 16.55 10.58 9.09
N GLY A 528 16.71 11.43 8.07
CA GLY A 528 16.12 11.19 6.77
C GLY A 528 14.84 11.98 6.49
N ASN A 529 14.35 12.80 7.42
CA ASN A 529 13.24 13.70 7.18
C ASN A 529 13.65 14.83 6.21
N VAL A 530 12.71 15.35 5.42
CA VAL A 530 12.96 16.49 4.53
C VAL A 530 13.25 17.73 5.37
N ALA A 531 14.46 18.30 5.26
CA ALA A 531 14.84 19.52 5.94
C ALA A 531 14.48 20.77 5.14
N SER A 532 14.57 20.72 3.81
CA SER A 532 14.08 21.76 2.93
C SER A 532 13.64 21.21 1.57
N TYR A 533 12.70 21.91 0.99
CA TYR A 533 12.25 21.73 -0.39
C TYR A 533 12.32 23.06 -1.12
N GLU A 534 13.04 23.10 -2.23
CA GLU A 534 13.15 24.27 -3.08
C GLU A 534 12.51 23.96 -4.44
N ASP A 535 11.68 24.87 -4.93
CA ASP A 535 11.06 24.87 -6.24
C ASP A 535 11.15 26.27 -6.87
N PRO A 536 10.61 26.51 -8.07
CA PRO A 536 10.62 27.85 -8.68
C PRO A 536 9.95 28.94 -7.83
N GLY A 537 9.08 28.58 -6.87
CA GLY A 537 8.44 29.49 -5.91
C GLY A 537 9.34 29.89 -4.75
N GLY A 538 10.48 29.20 -4.54
CA GLY A 538 11.46 29.44 -3.47
C GLY A 538 11.64 28.24 -2.56
N THR A 539 12.24 28.46 -1.36
CA THR A 539 12.61 27.39 -0.45
C THR A 539 11.68 27.34 0.74
N THR A 540 11.00 26.19 0.93
CA THR A 540 10.27 25.81 2.16
C THR A 540 11.22 25.05 3.08
N ARG A 541 11.20 25.34 4.40
CA ARG A 541 12.02 24.66 5.42
C ARG A 541 11.14 24.00 6.46
N TYR A 542 11.60 22.84 6.95
CA TYR A 542 10.88 22.00 7.90
C TYR A 542 11.72 21.73 9.14
N ARG A 543 11.08 21.67 10.31
CA ARG A 543 11.69 21.27 11.58
C ARG A 543 10.84 20.21 12.25
N TYR A 544 11.52 19.35 12.99
CA TYR A 544 10.90 18.20 13.64
C TYR A 544 11.29 18.15 15.11
N ASP A 545 10.47 17.51 15.92
CA ASP A 545 10.81 17.15 17.30
C ASP A 545 11.59 15.83 17.38
N ALA A 546 11.97 15.42 18.59
CA ALA A 546 12.74 14.20 18.85
C ALA A 546 11.98 12.90 18.46
N ALA A 547 10.65 12.94 18.28
CA ALA A 547 9.86 11.83 17.76
C ALA A 547 9.65 11.91 16.24
N ASN A 548 10.43 12.76 15.52
CA ASN A 548 10.36 12.96 14.08
C ASN A 548 9.01 13.52 13.57
N ARG A 549 8.24 14.23 14.42
CA ARG A 549 7.00 14.88 14.04
C ARG A 549 7.28 16.32 13.60
N LEU A 550 6.66 16.76 12.52
CA LEU A 550 6.82 18.11 11.96
C LEU A 550 6.29 19.17 12.94
N THR A 551 7.16 20.01 13.49
CA THR A 551 6.78 21.11 14.42
C THR A 551 6.65 22.45 13.74
N ASP A 552 7.41 22.68 12.68
CA ASP A 552 7.49 23.97 12.00
C ASP A 552 7.62 23.79 10.47
N LEU A 553 6.89 24.61 9.75
CA LEU A 553 7.04 24.85 8.33
C LEU A 553 7.31 26.33 8.13
N THR A 554 8.41 26.69 7.48
CA THR A 554 8.71 28.07 7.08
C THR A 554 8.61 28.17 5.56
N ALA A 555 7.61 28.90 5.07
CA ALA A 555 7.36 29.09 3.64
C ALA A 555 8.42 30.00 2.98
N PRO A 556 8.47 30.08 1.61
CA PRO A 556 9.44 30.91 0.90
C PRO A 556 9.41 32.40 1.26
N ASP A 557 8.25 32.93 1.66
CA ASP A 557 8.07 34.31 2.12
C ASP A 557 8.54 34.55 3.57
N GLY A 558 9.08 33.50 4.23
CA GLY A 558 9.59 33.55 5.60
C GLY A 558 8.52 33.39 6.68
N LYS A 559 7.25 33.21 6.31
CA LYS A 559 6.16 32.96 7.25
C LYS A 559 6.16 31.55 7.77
N LYS A 560 5.72 31.38 9.01
CA LYS A 560 5.82 30.12 9.75
C LYS A 560 4.45 29.58 10.13
N THR A 561 4.21 28.30 9.84
CA THR A 561 3.14 27.48 10.39
C THR A 561 3.71 26.54 11.43
N THR A 562 3.04 26.39 12.58
CA THR A 562 3.46 25.47 13.65
C THR A 562 2.41 24.41 13.94
N TYR A 563 2.87 23.27 14.46
CA TYR A 563 2.06 22.08 14.68
C TYR A 563 2.28 21.50 16.08
N GLU A 564 1.20 21.05 16.72
CA GLU A 564 1.22 20.37 17.99
C GLU A 564 0.54 19.00 17.90
N TYR A 565 0.96 18.08 18.78
CA TYR A 565 0.54 16.69 18.75
C TYR A 565 0.18 16.18 20.15
N ASN A 566 -0.77 15.24 20.20
CA ASN A 566 -0.99 14.47 21.45
C ASN A 566 0.06 13.34 21.56
N ASN A 567 -0.01 12.58 22.67
CA ASN A 567 0.92 11.48 22.94
C ASN A 567 0.80 10.30 21.93
N ASN A 568 -0.30 10.22 21.17
CA ASN A 568 -0.49 9.22 20.10
C ASN A 568 0.03 9.68 18.74
N ASP A 569 0.79 10.80 18.68
CA ASP A 569 1.31 11.42 17.47
C ASP A 569 0.22 11.97 16.54
N THR A 570 -1.02 12.11 17.03
CA THR A 570 -2.09 12.78 16.30
C THR A 570 -1.93 14.28 16.42
N ARG A 571 -1.95 14.97 15.28
CA ARG A 571 -1.93 16.44 15.25
C ARG A 571 -3.19 16.99 15.93
N THR A 572 -3.00 17.82 16.94
CA THR A 572 -4.08 18.43 17.70
C THR A 572 -4.24 19.90 17.42
N SER A 573 -3.18 20.59 16.97
CA SER A 573 -3.23 22.01 16.61
C SER A 573 -2.35 22.32 15.40
N THR A 574 -2.81 23.27 14.58
CA THR A 574 -2.04 23.94 13.53
C THR A 574 -2.26 25.44 13.68
N THR A 575 -1.16 26.18 13.95
CA THR A 575 -1.21 27.64 14.01
C THR A 575 -0.60 28.24 12.74
N TYR A 576 -1.42 28.95 12.00
CA TYR A 576 -1.03 29.62 10.76
C TYR A 576 -0.49 31.04 11.02
N PRO A 577 0.27 31.60 10.09
CA PRO A 577 0.63 33.04 10.12
C PRO A 577 -0.62 33.91 10.30
N GLY A 578 -0.46 34.99 11.08
CA GLY A 578 -1.60 35.85 11.46
C GLY A 578 -2.35 35.38 12.71
N GLY A 579 -2.01 34.20 13.27
CA GLY A 579 -2.58 33.72 14.55
C GLY A 579 -3.92 33.01 14.40
N THR A 580 -4.25 32.51 13.21
CA THR A 580 -5.36 31.56 13.06
C THR A 580 -4.89 30.19 13.55
N GLU A 581 -5.68 29.58 14.44
CA GLU A 581 -5.40 28.25 14.99
C GLU A 581 -6.52 27.28 14.59
N GLN A 582 -6.14 26.12 14.00
CA GLN A 582 -7.04 24.99 13.77
C GLN A 582 -6.73 23.90 14.76
N THR A 583 -7.69 23.52 15.60
CA THR A 583 -7.59 22.44 16.58
C THR A 583 -8.38 21.22 16.15
N ILE A 584 -7.89 20.04 16.53
CA ILE A 584 -8.53 18.73 16.29
C ILE A 584 -8.68 18.02 17.64
N THR A 585 -9.91 17.73 18.02
CA THR A 585 -10.23 16.88 19.18
C THR A 585 -10.53 15.46 18.72
N VAL A 586 -10.01 14.46 19.41
CA VAL A 586 -10.23 13.05 19.10
C VAL A 586 -10.85 12.30 20.28
N ASP A 587 -11.51 11.18 20.01
CA ASP A 587 -12.02 10.27 21.04
C ASP A 587 -10.95 9.26 21.50
N LYS A 588 -11.36 8.29 22.34
CA LYS A 588 -10.46 7.24 22.87
C LYS A 588 -9.91 6.31 21.79
N SER A 589 -10.56 6.20 20.64
CA SER A 589 -10.11 5.45 19.48
C SER A 589 -9.35 6.31 18.48
N ASN A 590 -8.93 7.52 18.91
CA ASN A 590 -8.18 8.48 18.11
C ASN A 590 -8.94 8.98 16.86
N ARG A 591 -10.29 8.92 16.86
CA ARG A 591 -11.14 9.41 15.78
C ARG A 591 -11.51 10.88 16.00
N PRO A 592 -11.55 11.74 14.97
CA PRO A 592 -11.89 13.15 15.12
C PRO A 592 -13.33 13.32 15.62
N THR A 593 -13.52 14.06 16.70
CA THR A 593 -14.83 14.44 17.24
C THR A 593 -15.14 15.91 17.02
N GLN A 594 -14.12 16.76 16.86
CA GLN A 594 -14.28 18.15 16.50
C GLN A 594 -13.07 18.67 15.73
N ILE A 595 -13.29 19.50 14.75
CA ILE A 595 -12.32 20.34 14.06
C ILE A 595 -12.79 21.77 14.18
N LYS A 596 -11.98 22.61 14.84
CA LYS A 596 -12.33 24.02 15.10
C LYS A 596 -11.19 24.94 14.67
N ALA A 597 -11.51 25.99 13.94
CA ALA A 597 -10.55 27.05 13.60
C ALA A 597 -11.02 28.38 14.16
N THR A 598 -10.10 29.09 14.83
CA THR A 598 -10.36 30.40 15.42
C THR A 598 -9.29 31.43 15.04
N HIS A 599 -9.69 32.70 15.00
CA HIS A 599 -8.75 33.82 14.92
C HIS A 599 -9.15 34.86 15.99
N GLY A 600 -8.32 34.96 17.05
CA GLY A 600 -8.72 35.67 18.27
C GLY A 600 -10.02 35.09 18.83
N ASP A 601 -11.00 35.93 19.10
CA ASP A 601 -12.30 35.48 19.64
C ASP A 601 -13.30 35.03 18.53
N THR A 602 -12.90 35.08 17.26
CA THR A 602 -13.77 34.74 16.13
C THR A 602 -13.61 33.27 15.75
N THR A 603 -14.69 32.51 15.77
CA THR A 603 -14.73 31.14 15.23
C THR A 603 -14.94 31.18 13.72
N LEU A 604 -14.08 30.58 12.97
CA LEU A 604 -14.06 30.51 11.49
C LEU A 604 -14.63 29.22 10.94
N VAL A 605 -14.36 28.10 11.65
CA VAL A 605 -14.83 26.74 11.37
C VAL A 605 -15.11 26.06 12.70
N ASP A 606 -16.20 25.30 12.83
CA ASP A 606 -16.49 24.48 14.00
C ASP A 606 -17.34 23.25 13.60
N LEU A 607 -16.64 22.16 13.24
CA LEU A 607 -17.23 20.90 12.75
C LEU A 607 -17.15 19.85 13.84
N SER A 608 -18.28 19.25 14.21
CA SER A 608 -18.35 18.15 15.19
C SER A 608 -18.88 16.87 14.56
N TYR A 609 -18.33 15.70 14.98
CA TYR A 609 -18.58 14.40 14.40
C TYR A 609 -19.03 13.39 15.45
N THR A 610 -19.99 12.52 15.10
CA THR A 610 -20.38 11.35 15.94
C THR A 610 -20.39 10.08 15.15
N TYR A 611 -20.19 8.93 15.84
CA TYR A 611 -20.03 7.60 15.24
C TYR A 611 -21.10 6.61 15.69
N SER A 612 -21.78 6.88 16.81
CA SER A 612 -22.75 5.97 17.41
C SER A 612 -24.08 5.94 16.66
N TYR A 613 -24.68 4.77 16.56
CA TYR A 613 -25.98 4.55 15.93
C TYR A 613 -26.84 3.57 16.72
N ALA A 614 -28.15 3.55 16.44
CA ALA A 614 -29.08 2.62 17.07
C ALA A 614 -29.11 1.27 16.31
N SER A 615 -28.93 0.18 17.03
CA SER A 615 -29.04 -1.19 16.51
C SER A 615 -29.67 -2.10 17.56
N GLY A 616 -30.75 -2.81 17.21
CA GLY A 616 -31.43 -3.71 18.14
C GLY A 616 -31.93 -3.06 19.44
N GLY A 617 -32.31 -1.77 19.38
CA GLY A 617 -32.75 -0.98 20.53
C GLY A 617 -31.63 -0.54 21.49
N LYS A 618 -30.36 -0.69 21.09
CA LYS A 618 -29.19 -0.23 21.85
C LYS A 618 -28.41 0.78 21.03
N THR A 619 -27.68 1.67 21.71
CA THR A 619 -26.67 2.51 21.09
C THR A 619 -25.40 1.69 20.91
N VAL A 620 -24.91 1.57 19.68
CA VAL A 620 -23.69 0.85 19.29
C VAL A 620 -22.71 1.88 18.74
N ASP A 621 -21.44 1.69 19.04
CA ASP A 621 -20.38 2.49 18.43
C ASP A 621 -20.00 1.90 17.07
N GLY A 622 -19.86 2.75 16.07
CA GLY A 622 -19.44 2.37 14.73
C GLY A 622 -18.10 3.02 14.35
N THR A 623 -17.74 2.94 13.09
CA THR A 623 -16.52 3.58 12.54
C THR A 623 -16.85 4.69 11.55
N LYS A 624 -18.11 4.83 11.16
CA LYS A 624 -18.59 5.80 10.17
C LYS A 624 -19.24 7.03 10.82
N PHE A 625 -19.10 8.19 10.20
CA PHE A 625 -19.79 9.40 10.63
C PHE A 625 -21.30 9.21 10.58
N ARG A 626 -21.97 9.38 11.71
CA ARG A 626 -23.45 9.35 11.83
C ARG A 626 -24.03 10.76 11.83
N THR A 627 -23.33 11.70 12.44
CA THR A 627 -23.69 13.11 12.31
C THR A 627 -22.45 13.97 12.07
N VAL A 628 -22.65 15.03 11.28
CA VAL A 628 -21.70 16.13 11.13
C VAL A 628 -22.46 17.40 11.45
N THR A 629 -21.95 18.19 12.39
CA THR A 629 -22.56 19.47 12.79
C THR A 629 -21.56 20.58 12.51
N ASP A 630 -22.01 21.62 11.78
CA ASP A 630 -21.29 22.87 11.61
C ASP A 630 -21.95 23.93 12.48
N ALA A 631 -21.28 24.31 13.57
CA ALA A 631 -21.78 25.26 14.53
C ALA A 631 -21.67 26.74 14.06
N VAL A 632 -20.86 27.01 13.02
CA VAL A 632 -20.75 28.36 12.43
C VAL A 632 -21.96 28.70 11.57
N ASP A 633 -22.42 27.73 10.76
CA ASP A 633 -23.54 27.91 9.84
C ASP A 633 -24.86 27.35 10.38
N ASP A 634 -24.85 26.80 11.62
CA ASP A 634 -25.95 26.13 12.31
C ASP A 634 -26.58 24.99 11.51
N LEU A 635 -25.68 24.19 10.89
CA LEU A 635 -26.05 23.04 10.07
C LEU A 635 -25.79 21.74 10.81
N LYS A 636 -26.73 20.81 10.76
CA LYS A 636 -26.56 19.45 11.24
C LYS A 636 -26.96 18.45 10.17
N ARG A 637 -26.01 17.60 9.76
CA ARG A 637 -26.23 16.54 8.77
C ARG A 637 -26.24 15.18 9.45
N THR A 638 -27.29 14.38 9.23
CA THR A 638 -27.41 13.01 9.71
C THR A 638 -27.24 12.03 8.56
N HIS A 639 -26.41 11.01 8.73
CA HIS A 639 -25.99 10.07 7.69
C HIS A 639 -26.60 8.67 7.91
N THR A 640 -27.02 8.05 6.81
CA THR A 640 -27.49 6.66 6.75
C THR A 640 -26.72 5.90 5.69
N TYR A 641 -26.51 4.59 5.93
CA TYR A 641 -25.77 3.69 5.05
C TYR A 641 -26.62 2.47 4.72
N ASP A 642 -26.42 1.87 3.54
CA ASP A 642 -27.04 0.60 3.17
C ASP A 642 -26.32 -0.59 3.81
N SER A 643 -26.80 -1.82 3.60
CA SER A 643 -26.21 -3.04 4.19
C SER A 643 -24.81 -3.36 3.62
N ALA A 644 -24.48 -2.86 2.42
CA ALA A 644 -23.13 -2.96 1.86
C ALA A 644 -22.17 -1.91 2.44
N GLY A 645 -22.67 -1.04 3.35
CA GLY A 645 -21.89 0.01 3.98
C GLY A 645 -21.72 1.26 3.13
N ARG A 646 -22.44 1.39 1.99
CA ARG A 646 -22.39 2.56 1.11
C ARG A 646 -23.27 3.68 1.65
N PHE A 647 -22.85 4.91 1.42
CA PHE A 647 -23.61 6.09 1.84
C PHE A 647 -24.92 6.21 1.06
N SER A 648 -26.07 6.09 1.73
CA SER A 648 -27.40 6.01 1.10
C SER A 648 -28.23 7.28 1.26
N TYR A 649 -28.23 7.91 2.46
CA TYR A 649 -29.05 9.08 2.69
C TYR A 649 -28.39 10.05 3.67
N ALA A 650 -28.63 11.35 3.43
CA ALA A 650 -28.39 12.39 4.42
C ALA A 650 -29.58 13.35 4.51
N GLU A 651 -29.93 13.71 5.74
CA GLU A 651 -30.77 14.84 6.05
C GLU A 651 -29.97 15.93 6.72
N GLU A 652 -30.14 17.15 6.26
CA GLU A 652 -29.51 18.34 6.83
C GLU A 652 -30.58 19.29 7.37
N THR A 653 -30.37 19.74 8.59
CA THR A 653 -31.21 20.76 9.24
C THR A 653 -30.41 22.03 9.47
N LYS A 654 -31.07 23.19 9.38
CA LYS A 654 -30.59 24.51 9.76
C LYS A 654 -31.57 25.13 10.76
N ASP A 655 -31.06 25.65 11.89
CA ASP A 655 -31.91 26.16 12.98
C ASP A 655 -32.97 25.13 13.44
N GLY A 656 -32.67 23.84 13.31
CA GLY A 656 -33.60 22.74 13.64
C GLY A 656 -34.64 22.39 12.56
N GLU A 657 -34.72 23.15 11.51
CA GLU A 657 -35.63 22.91 10.39
C GLU A 657 -34.91 22.24 9.23
N ARG A 658 -35.61 21.37 8.46
CA ARG A 658 -35.01 20.69 7.31
C ARG A 658 -34.54 21.70 6.26
N ASN A 659 -33.26 21.74 5.99
CA ASN A 659 -32.61 22.63 5.04
C ASN A 659 -32.35 21.92 3.70
N ASN A 660 -31.78 20.70 3.74
CA ASN A 660 -31.43 19.95 2.55
C ASN A 660 -31.50 18.43 2.79
N SER A 661 -31.38 17.66 1.75
CA SER A 661 -31.24 16.22 1.86
C SER A 661 -30.69 15.63 0.58
N TRP A 662 -30.08 14.44 0.68
CA TRP A 662 -29.50 13.69 -0.43
C TRP A 662 -29.83 12.22 -0.27
N GLN A 663 -30.45 11.64 -1.29
CA GLN A 663 -30.74 10.22 -1.40
C GLN A 663 -29.94 9.64 -2.55
N TYR A 664 -29.27 8.51 -2.31
CA TYR A 664 -28.52 7.77 -3.30
C TYR A 664 -28.92 6.29 -3.23
N CYS A 665 -29.30 5.71 -4.37
CA CYS A 665 -29.70 4.33 -4.48
C CYS A 665 -28.72 3.62 -5.40
N TYR A 666 -28.33 2.42 -5.05
CA TYR A 666 -27.35 1.65 -5.78
C TYR A 666 -27.94 0.30 -6.23
N ASP A 667 -27.40 -0.25 -7.33
CA ASP A 667 -27.50 -1.67 -7.61
C ASP A 667 -26.55 -2.48 -6.71
N PRO A 668 -26.66 -3.82 -6.68
CA PRO A 668 -25.77 -4.65 -5.87
C PRO A 668 -24.27 -4.44 -6.17
N ALA A 669 -23.90 -4.17 -7.41
CA ALA A 669 -22.52 -3.91 -7.81
C ALA A 669 -22.04 -2.46 -7.50
N GLY A 670 -22.86 -1.62 -6.85
CA GLY A 670 -22.50 -0.26 -6.45
C GLY A 670 -22.72 0.82 -7.51
N ASN A 671 -23.35 0.53 -8.64
CA ASN A 671 -23.71 1.59 -9.58
C ASN A 671 -24.87 2.42 -9.04
N LEU A 672 -24.78 3.75 -9.16
CA LEU A 672 -25.82 4.70 -8.73
C LEU A 672 -27.07 4.59 -9.63
N THR A 673 -28.12 3.94 -9.17
CA THR A 673 -29.36 3.78 -9.95
C THR A 673 -30.30 4.98 -9.85
N SER A 674 -30.26 5.71 -8.72
CA SER A 674 -30.97 6.98 -8.63
C SER A 674 -30.39 7.90 -7.59
N GLN A 675 -30.63 9.21 -7.74
CA GLN A 675 -30.32 10.22 -6.76
C GLN A 675 -31.44 11.28 -6.66
N GLY A 676 -31.71 11.73 -5.45
CA GLY A 676 -32.80 12.71 -5.19
C GLY A 676 -32.63 13.41 -3.84
N ILE A 677 -33.72 14.06 -3.44
CA ILE A 677 -33.79 14.81 -2.19
C ILE A 677 -34.84 14.22 -1.22
N THR A 678 -35.55 13.15 -1.61
CA THR A 678 -36.57 12.50 -0.78
C THR A 678 -36.07 11.10 -0.45
N GLU A 679 -36.16 10.70 0.81
CA GLU A 679 -35.82 9.38 1.28
C GLU A 679 -36.62 8.27 0.56
N GLY A 680 -35.95 7.16 0.29
CA GLY A 680 -36.50 5.98 -0.42
C GLY A 680 -36.01 5.83 -1.85
N CYS A 681 -35.94 4.58 -2.31
CA CYS A 681 -35.43 4.19 -3.62
C CYS A 681 -36.51 3.54 -4.49
N PRO A 682 -36.55 3.84 -5.81
CA PRO A 682 -35.81 4.89 -6.52
C PRO A 682 -36.50 6.24 -6.38
N ARG A 683 -35.73 7.35 -6.35
CA ARG A 683 -36.23 8.72 -6.27
C ARG A 683 -35.38 9.69 -7.09
N GLY A 684 -36.04 10.70 -7.69
CA GLY A 684 -35.37 11.80 -8.40
C GLY A 684 -34.80 11.38 -9.75
N THR A 685 -33.53 11.72 -10.01
CA THR A 685 -32.86 11.39 -11.27
C THR A 685 -32.43 9.91 -11.27
N THR A 686 -32.81 9.19 -12.32
CA THR A 686 -32.47 7.78 -12.50
C THR A 686 -31.39 7.58 -13.53
N TYR A 687 -30.62 6.49 -13.37
CA TYR A 687 -29.56 6.08 -14.28
C TYR A 687 -29.69 4.58 -14.57
N ASP A 688 -29.52 4.22 -15.85
CA ASP A 688 -29.42 2.83 -16.29
C ASP A 688 -28.00 2.55 -16.80
N TYR A 689 -27.60 1.28 -16.72
CA TYR A 689 -26.25 0.82 -16.99
C TYR A 689 -26.26 -0.34 -17.98
N ASN A 690 -25.23 -0.41 -18.81
CA ASN A 690 -24.94 -1.61 -19.58
C ASN A 690 -24.27 -2.69 -18.71
N ASP A 691 -23.96 -3.82 -19.32
CA ASP A 691 -23.34 -4.95 -18.62
C ASP A 691 -21.95 -4.63 -18.06
N ALA A 692 -21.22 -3.70 -18.66
CA ALA A 692 -19.92 -3.22 -18.21
C ALA A 692 -19.98 -2.13 -17.12
N GLY A 693 -21.16 -1.82 -16.57
CA GLY A 693 -21.32 -0.78 -15.52
C GLY A 693 -21.20 0.66 -16.04
N GLN A 694 -21.37 0.90 -17.34
CA GLN A 694 -21.32 2.21 -17.96
C GLN A 694 -22.72 2.81 -18.06
N ILE A 695 -22.87 4.10 -17.78
CA ILE A 695 -24.17 4.79 -17.85
C ILE A 695 -24.66 4.80 -19.30
N THR A 696 -25.89 4.36 -19.53
CA THR A 696 -26.55 4.37 -20.86
C THR A 696 -27.70 5.35 -20.94
N GLN A 697 -28.38 5.60 -19.81
CA GLN A 697 -29.55 6.47 -19.77
C GLN A 697 -29.52 7.35 -18.51
N LYS A 698 -30.15 8.51 -18.64
CA LYS A 698 -30.50 9.38 -17.52
C LYS A 698 -31.97 9.78 -17.68
N ASN A 699 -32.84 9.42 -16.72
CA ASN A 699 -34.30 9.66 -16.77
C ASN A 699 -34.96 9.08 -18.03
N GLY A 700 -34.47 7.90 -18.51
CA GLY A 700 -34.97 7.26 -19.74
C GLY A 700 -34.44 7.89 -21.03
N ASP A 701 -33.58 8.89 -20.98
CA ASP A 701 -32.92 9.48 -22.15
C ASP A 701 -31.57 8.83 -22.40
N TYR A 702 -31.41 8.25 -23.62
CA TYR A 702 -30.17 7.61 -24.09
C TYR A 702 -29.13 8.61 -24.62
N SER A 703 -29.48 9.89 -24.72
CA SER A 703 -28.57 10.87 -25.29
C SER A 703 -27.51 11.30 -24.26
N GLY A 704 -26.32 11.59 -24.74
CA GLY A 704 -25.27 12.25 -23.98
C GLY A 704 -24.24 11.35 -23.30
N TRP A 705 -24.37 10.02 -23.31
CA TRP A 705 -23.39 9.11 -22.74
C TRP A 705 -22.78 8.19 -23.78
N SER A 706 -21.45 8.14 -23.83
CA SER A 706 -20.71 7.20 -24.67
C SER A 706 -19.32 6.93 -24.08
N TYR A 707 -18.81 5.75 -24.41
CA TYR A 707 -17.52 5.26 -23.94
C TYR A 707 -16.74 4.64 -25.11
N ASP A 708 -15.41 4.66 -25.02
CA ASP A 708 -14.59 3.86 -25.91
C ASP A 708 -14.59 2.38 -25.46
N ARG A 709 -14.00 1.51 -26.27
CA ARG A 709 -13.97 0.06 -25.94
C ARG A 709 -13.01 -0.30 -24.81
N ALA A 710 -12.13 0.61 -24.36
CA ALA A 710 -11.36 0.46 -23.11
C ALA A 710 -12.14 0.95 -21.87
N GLY A 711 -13.39 1.46 -22.06
CA GLY A 711 -14.24 1.92 -20.97
C GLY A 711 -14.10 3.40 -20.61
N ASN A 712 -13.27 4.17 -21.29
CA ASN A 712 -13.12 5.59 -21.02
C ASN A 712 -14.31 6.39 -21.56
N GLU A 713 -14.83 7.34 -20.78
CA GLU A 713 -15.96 8.20 -21.18
C GLU A 713 -15.54 9.13 -22.33
N THR A 714 -16.25 9.05 -23.46
CA THR A 714 -16.07 9.95 -24.61
C THR A 714 -17.12 11.06 -24.66
N SER A 715 -18.27 10.85 -24.00
CA SER A 715 -19.23 11.89 -23.65
C SER A 715 -19.97 11.53 -22.37
N GLY A 716 -20.44 12.57 -21.63
CA GLY A 716 -21.23 12.43 -20.42
C GLY A 716 -22.12 13.65 -20.19
N ALA A 717 -23.32 13.45 -19.68
CA ALA A 717 -24.31 14.52 -19.48
C ALA A 717 -24.83 14.61 -18.04
N PRO A 718 -23.93 14.84 -17.03
CA PRO A 718 -24.37 14.97 -15.63
C PRO A 718 -25.33 16.14 -15.45
N THR A 719 -25.00 17.32 -15.99
CA THR A 719 -25.89 18.50 -16.09
C THR A 719 -25.66 19.20 -17.43
N PRO A 720 -26.59 20.06 -17.91
CA PRO A 720 -26.40 20.79 -19.16
C PRO A 720 -25.11 21.64 -19.18
N GLN A 721 -24.72 22.22 -18.04
CA GLN A 721 -23.56 23.10 -17.90
C GLN A 721 -22.23 22.34 -17.84
N THR A 722 -22.25 21.09 -17.40
CA THR A 722 -21.08 20.22 -17.25
C THR A 722 -21.10 19.01 -18.18
N ALA A 723 -22.00 19.04 -19.17
CA ALA A 723 -22.03 18.05 -20.23
C ALA A 723 -20.71 18.05 -21.00
N ARG A 724 -20.13 16.85 -21.14
CA ARG A 724 -18.87 16.60 -21.81
C ARG A 724 -19.13 15.94 -23.16
N THR A 725 -18.35 16.35 -24.15
CA THR A 725 -18.40 15.76 -25.49
C THR A 725 -17.00 15.72 -26.09
N LYS A 726 -16.83 14.88 -27.12
CA LYS A 726 -15.57 14.75 -27.85
C LYS A 726 -14.38 14.38 -26.94
N GLY A 727 -14.63 13.57 -25.93
CA GLY A 727 -13.57 13.01 -25.08
C GLY A 727 -12.65 12.14 -25.92
N THR A 728 -11.33 12.39 -25.87
CA THR A 728 -10.31 11.57 -26.52
C THR A 728 -9.27 11.15 -25.48
N TRP A 729 -8.76 9.94 -25.66
CA TRP A 729 -7.85 9.31 -24.72
C TRP A 729 -6.60 8.79 -25.43
N SER A 730 -5.44 8.95 -24.79
CA SER A 730 -4.17 8.41 -25.30
C SER A 730 -4.15 6.88 -25.22
N GLU A 731 -3.09 6.27 -25.74
CA GLU A 731 -2.80 4.85 -25.59
C GLU A 731 -2.64 4.39 -24.13
N PHE A 732 -2.37 5.31 -23.22
CA PHE A 732 -2.26 5.07 -21.78
C PHE A 732 -3.53 5.44 -21.01
N SER A 733 -4.67 5.59 -21.70
CA SER A 733 -5.93 6.06 -21.11
C SER A 733 -5.81 7.41 -20.36
N GLN A 734 -4.99 8.33 -20.86
CA GLN A 734 -4.88 9.72 -20.41
C GLN A 734 -5.84 10.59 -21.20
N LEU A 735 -6.60 11.48 -20.54
CA LEU A 735 -7.58 12.37 -21.18
C LEU A 735 -6.86 13.44 -22.02
N THR A 736 -6.76 13.26 -23.34
CA THR A 736 -6.04 14.16 -24.25
C THR A 736 -6.86 15.34 -24.74
N SER A 737 -8.20 15.24 -24.73
CA SER A 737 -9.10 16.36 -25.02
C SER A 737 -10.52 16.09 -24.50
N THR A 738 -11.21 17.14 -24.12
CA THR A 738 -12.66 17.11 -23.82
C THR A 738 -13.28 18.47 -24.08
N THR A 739 -14.57 18.51 -24.46
CA THR A 739 -15.34 19.75 -24.61
C THR A 739 -16.40 19.83 -23.52
N VAL A 740 -16.34 20.85 -22.69
CA VAL A 740 -17.31 21.10 -21.60
C VAL A 740 -17.94 22.48 -21.79
N GLY A 741 -19.27 22.57 -21.80
CA GLY A 741 -20.00 23.83 -22.00
C GLY A 741 -19.63 24.53 -23.31
N GLY A 742 -19.26 23.77 -24.36
CA GLY A 742 -18.84 24.30 -25.66
C GLY A 742 -17.37 24.75 -25.73
N LYS A 743 -16.61 24.68 -24.64
CA LYS A 743 -15.17 25.00 -24.61
C LYS A 743 -14.33 23.72 -24.57
N THR A 744 -13.35 23.63 -25.47
CA THR A 744 -12.43 22.49 -25.56
C THR A 744 -11.23 22.69 -24.63
N TYR A 745 -10.85 21.64 -23.94
CA TYR A 745 -9.70 21.53 -23.05
C TYR A 745 -8.80 20.40 -23.51
N ASP A 746 -7.64 20.76 -24.05
CA ASP A 746 -6.63 19.76 -24.49
C ASP A 746 -5.70 19.43 -23.33
N GLY A 747 -5.48 18.14 -23.12
CA GLY A 747 -4.64 17.57 -22.05
C GLY A 747 -3.29 17.09 -22.58
N GLN A 748 -2.24 17.26 -21.80
CA GLN A 748 -0.90 16.73 -22.07
C GLN A 748 -0.34 16.12 -20.77
N TYR A 749 0.29 14.95 -20.90
CA TYR A 749 0.82 14.20 -19.77
C TYR A 749 2.29 13.82 -20.04
N ALA A 750 3.11 13.90 -19.01
CA ALA A 750 4.41 13.28 -18.98
C ALA A 750 4.24 11.78 -18.65
N SER A 751 5.20 10.94 -19.08
CA SER A 751 5.14 9.51 -18.74
C SER A 751 3.92 8.75 -19.29
N THR A 752 3.71 7.55 -18.77
CA THR A 752 2.52 6.72 -18.99
C THR A 752 1.49 6.90 -17.87
N ASP A 753 1.85 7.68 -16.84
CA ASP A 753 1.06 7.93 -15.64
C ASP A 753 0.10 9.11 -15.84
N ASN A 754 -1.16 8.93 -15.44
CA ASN A 754 -2.17 9.98 -15.47
C ASN A 754 -1.95 11.06 -14.40
N SER A 755 -1.22 10.78 -13.33
CA SER A 755 -0.95 11.72 -12.23
C SER A 755 -0.01 12.86 -12.67
N GLU A 756 0.88 12.60 -13.63
CA GLU A 756 1.84 13.61 -14.13
C GLU A 756 1.28 14.43 -15.30
N ARG A 757 0.16 15.09 -15.07
CA ARG A 757 -0.44 16.00 -16.04
C ARG A 757 0.42 17.26 -16.19
N VAL A 758 0.88 17.54 -17.42
CA VAL A 758 1.69 18.73 -17.76
C VAL A 758 0.81 19.92 -18.10
N LYS A 759 -0.35 19.67 -18.72
CA LYS A 759 -1.26 20.73 -19.17
C LYS A 759 -2.70 20.25 -19.26
N ILE A 760 -3.66 21.15 -18.99
CA ILE A 760 -5.07 21.03 -19.37
C ILE A 760 -5.60 22.40 -19.80
N GLY A 761 -6.10 22.54 -21.04
CA GLY A 761 -6.53 23.82 -21.60
C GLY A 761 -5.41 24.86 -21.58
N ALA A 762 -5.57 25.96 -20.82
CA ALA A 762 -4.57 27.02 -20.70
C ALA A 762 -3.68 26.89 -19.44
N THR A 763 -3.87 25.88 -18.63
CA THR A 763 -3.15 25.70 -17.36
C THR A 763 -2.02 24.70 -17.53
N TYR A 764 -0.80 25.09 -17.16
CA TYR A 764 0.39 24.24 -17.05
C TYR A 764 0.62 23.84 -15.59
N PHE A 765 1.19 22.64 -15.38
CA PHE A 765 1.42 22.03 -14.07
C PHE A 765 2.90 21.72 -13.87
N HIS A 766 3.45 22.10 -12.74
CA HIS A 766 4.83 21.81 -12.32
C HIS A 766 4.82 20.87 -11.13
N HIS A 767 5.14 19.60 -11.37
CA HIS A 767 5.14 18.55 -10.35
C HIS A 767 6.52 18.36 -9.73
N GLY A 768 6.57 18.45 -8.40
CA GLY A 768 7.77 18.13 -7.63
C GLY A 768 7.60 16.79 -6.87
N PRO A 769 8.64 16.35 -6.14
CA PRO A 769 8.58 15.14 -5.32
C PRO A 769 7.54 15.20 -4.19
N LEU A 770 7.14 16.39 -3.72
CA LEU A 770 6.07 16.54 -2.73
C LEU A 770 4.66 16.69 -3.35
N GLY A 771 4.55 16.56 -4.67
CA GLY A 771 3.30 16.75 -5.42
C GLY A 771 3.33 18.01 -6.28
N LEU A 772 2.15 18.50 -6.68
CA LEU A 772 2.02 19.72 -7.49
C LEU A 772 2.56 20.93 -6.72
N SER A 773 3.62 21.58 -7.23
CA SER A 773 4.28 22.72 -6.61
C SER A 773 3.78 24.05 -7.17
N ALA A 774 3.40 24.10 -8.45
CA ALA A 774 2.89 25.32 -9.08
C ALA A 774 1.98 25.03 -10.26
N THR A 775 1.13 26.02 -10.59
CA THR A 775 0.43 26.09 -11.88
C THR A 775 0.63 27.45 -12.51
N SER A 776 0.63 27.49 -13.86
CA SER A 776 0.66 28.74 -14.62
C SER A 776 -0.53 28.77 -15.58
N THR A 777 -1.39 29.79 -15.45
CA THR A 777 -2.56 29.98 -16.30
C THR A 777 -2.55 31.37 -16.90
N GLY A 778 -2.41 31.47 -18.22
CA GLY A 778 -2.39 32.76 -18.91
C GLY A 778 -1.27 33.69 -18.43
N GLY A 779 -0.12 33.17 -18.00
CA GLY A 779 1.03 33.90 -17.48
C GLY A 779 0.88 34.35 -16.01
N GLN A 780 -0.13 33.82 -15.31
CA GLN A 780 -0.32 34.01 -13.86
C GLN A 780 0.08 32.73 -13.14
N ASP A 781 1.07 32.82 -12.27
CA ASP A 781 1.56 31.70 -11.49
C ASP A 781 0.84 31.58 -10.14
N THR A 782 0.58 30.35 -9.76
CA THR A 782 0.03 29.98 -8.46
C THR A 782 0.95 28.94 -7.84
N GLY A 783 1.57 29.23 -6.71
CA GLY A 783 2.44 28.32 -5.99
C GLY A 783 1.68 27.58 -4.89
N PHE A 784 2.07 26.35 -4.61
CA PHE A 784 1.48 25.52 -3.56
C PHE A 784 2.57 25.10 -2.56
N VAL A 785 2.47 25.59 -1.33
CA VAL A 785 3.36 25.20 -0.25
C VAL A 785 2.82 23.91 0.39
N ARG A 786 3.69 22.92 0.53
CA ARG A 786 3.33 21.61 1.08
C ARG A 786 4.15 21.29 2.32
N GLU A 787 3.53 20.56 3.23
CA GLU A 787 4.22 19.89 4.32
C GLU A 787 5.08 18.74 3.76
N ALA A 788 6.08 18.31 4.52
CA ALA A 788 7.01 17.27 4.08
C ALA A 788 6.35 15.97 3.57
N PRO A 789 5.21 15.47 4.12
CA PRO A 789 4.52 14.31 3.56
C PRO A 789 3.66 14.61 2.32
N GLY A 790 3.68 15.87 1.81
CA GLY A 790 2.92 16.28 0.62
C GLY A 790 1.56 16.91 0.91
N THR A 791 1.14 17.00 2.17
CA THR A 791 -0.10 17.69 2.57
C THR A 791 -0.06 19.17 2.20
N LEU A 792 -1.15 19.69 1.68
CA LEU A 792 -1.27 21.10 1.28
C LEU A 792 -1.38 22.02 2.51
N ASN A 793 -0.48 22.99 2.63
CA ASN A 793 -0.48 23.97 3.70
C ASN A 793 -1.07 25.32 3.25
N SER A 794 -0.55 25.88 2.14
CA SER A 794 -0.97 27.18 1.65
C SER A 794 -0.83 27.31 0.13
N VAL A 795 -1.55 28.28 -0.42
CA VAL A 795 -1.43 28.69 -1.82
C VAL A 795 -0.91 30.13 -1.89
N THR A 796 0.05 30.38 -2.77
CA THR A 796 0.60 31.73 -3.02
C THR A 796 0.14 32.20 -4.39
N ARG A 797 -0.47 33.39 -4.43
CA ARG A 797 -0.97 33.99 -5.66
C ARG A 797 -0.80 35.53 -5.61
N GLY A 798 -0.23 36.09 -6.66
CA GLY A 798 0.02 37.53 -6.72
C GLY A 798 0.90 38.05 -5.56
N GLY A 799 1.83 37.23 -5.07
CA GLY A 799 2.72 37.54 -3.94
C GLY A 799 2.05 37.52 -2.56
N LYS A 800 0.84 36.96 -2.44
CA LYS A 800 0.10 36.79 -1.17
C LYS A 800 -0.14 35.32 -0.90
N SER A 801 -0.05 34.92 0.38
CA SER A 801 -0.28 33.56 0.83
C SER A 801 -1.67 33.41 1.47
N TYR A 802 -2.34 32.28 1.19
CA TYR A 802 -3.63 31.92 1.76
C TYR A 802 -3.53 30.50 2.31
N TYR A 803 -4.06 30.27 3.51
CA TYR A 803 -3.92 29.03 4.28
C TYR A 803 -5.22 28.25 4.25
N TYR A 804 -5.11 26.92 4.14
CA TYR A 804 -6.23 26.02 4.04
C TYR A 804 -6.74 25.58 5.41
N LEU A 805 -8.05 25.75 5.66
CA LEU A 805 -8.76 25.17 6.78
C LEU A 805 -9.58 23.99 6.24
N THR A 806 -9.44 22.81 6.81
CA THR A 806 -9.96 21.57 6.23
C THR A 806 -10.90 20.84 7.19
N ASP A 807 -11.82 20.02 6.62
CA ASP A 807 -12.62 19.04 7.35
C ASP A 807 -11.84 17.74 7.62
N ALA A 808 -12.50 16.72 8.17
CA ALA A 808 -11.92 15.42 8.49
C ALA A 808 -11.54 14.58 7.24
N LEU A 809 -12.01 14.91 6.05
CA LEU A 809 -11.64 14.29 4.78
C LEU A 809 -10.48 15.04 4.09
N GLY A 810 -10.02 16.16 4.67
CA GLY A 810 -9.08 17.06 4.02
C GLY A 810 -9.71 17.98 2.97
N SER A 811 -11.05 18.05 2.89
CA SER A 811 -11.72 19.02 2.00
C SER A 811 -11.49 20.44 2.52
N THR A 812 -11.19 21.37 1.62
CA THR A 812 -11.08 22.79 1.97
C THR A 812 -12.45 23.34 2.33
N VAL A 813 -12.67 23.74 3.59
CA VAL A 813 -13.94 24.34 4.04
C VAL A 813 -13.85 25.85 4.17
N ALA A 814 -12.66 26.38 4.46
CA ALA A 814 -12.42 27.81 4.45
C ALA A 814 -10.96 28.12 4.12
N MET A 815 -10.69 29.39 3.80
CA MET A 815 -9.33 29.92 3.66
C MET A 815 -9.17 31.20 4.43
N VAL A 816 -7.97 31.41 4.96
CA VAL A 816 -7.57 32.65 5.62
C VAL A 816 -6.35 33.28 4.94
N ASP A 817 -6.28 34.61 4.98
CA ASP A 817 -5.09 35.35 4.54
C ASP A 817 -4.02 35.41 5.64
N GLU A 818 -2.94 36.09 5.35
CA GLU A 818 -1.79 36.28 6.24
C GLU A 818 -2.10 37.06 7.52
N GLN A 819 -3.24 37.71 7.61
CA GLN A 819 -3.73 38.42 8.78
C GLN A 819 -4.81 37.62 9.53
N GLY A 820 -5.08 36.39 9.11
CA GLY A 820 -6.12 35.55 9.71
C GLY A 820 -7.54 35.87 9.30
N LYS A 821 -7.74 36.77 8.33
CA LYS A 821 -9.05 37.07 7.80
C LYS A 821 -9.55 35.97 6.88
N LYS A 822 -10.78 35.47 7.09
CA LYS A 822 -11.46 34.53 6.18
C LYS A 822 -11.64 35.17 4.81
N THR A 823 -11.15 34.54 3.75
CA THR A 823 -11.20 35.04 2.37
C THR A 823 -12.04 34.18 1.45
N ALA A 824 -12.27 32.91 1.85
CA ALA A 824 -13.14 32.00 1.13
C ALA A 824 -13.80 31.02 2.10
N SER A 825 -14.98 30.51 1.73
CA SER A 825 -15.64 29.36 2.37
C SER A 825 -16.30 28.47 1.33
N TYR A 826 -16.29 27.15 1.59
CA TYR A 826 -16.79 26.14 0.68
C TYR A 826 -17.68 25.16 1.43
N TYR A 827 -18.81 24.83 0.82
CA TYR A 827 -19.75 23.86 1.33
C TYR A 827 -20.07 22.83 0.26
N TYR A 828 -20.06 21.55 0.63
CA TYR A 828 -20.16 20.45 -0.31
C TYR A 828 -21.35 19.54 -0.03
N SER A 829 -21.95 19.00 -1.11
CA SER A 829 -22.78 17.82 -1.01
C SER A 829 -21.94 16.61 -0.53
N PRO A 830 -22.56 15.52 -0.06
CA PRO A 830 -21.82 14.32 0.39
C PRO A 830 -20.82 13.74 -0.63
N ARG A 831 -21.03 14.00 -1.91
CA ARG A 831 -20.15 13.53 -3.00
C ARG A 831 -19.19 14.60 -3.53
N GLY A 832 -19.11 15.76 -2.90
CA GLY A 832 -18.14 16.78 -3.27
C GLY A 832 -18.61 17.78 -4.34
N VAL A 833 -19.91 17.81 -4.66
CA VAL A 833 -20.43 18.93 -5.45
C VAL A 833 -20.40 20.19 -4.58
N THR A 834 -19.74 21.25 -5.02
CA THR A 834 -19.79 22.54 -4.34
C THR A 834 -21.23 23.09 -4.40
N VAL A 835 -21.87 23.23 -3.25
CA VAL A 835 -23.26 23.71 -3.10
C VAL A 835 -23.26 25.21 -2.89
N ALA A 836 -22.31 25.70 -2.08
CA ALA A 836 -22.08 27.13 -1.86
C ALA A 836 -20.58 27.43 -1.91
N ASP A 837 -20.24 28.55 -2.50
CA ASP A 837 -18.87 29.01 -2.72
C ASP A 837 -18.85 30.51 -2.48
N GLU A 838 -18.23 30.94 -1.38
CA GLU A 838 -17.93 32.33 -1.09
C GLU A 838 -16.44 32.56 -1.27
N ASP A 839 -16.04 32.86 -2.50
CA ASP A 839 -14.66 33.15 -2.88
C ASP A 839 -14.56 34.63 -3.32
N ASP A 840 -13.58 35.37 -2.82
CA ASP A 840 -13.31 36.75 -3.19
C ASP A 840 -12.81 36.89 -4.65
N GLY A 841 -13.05 35.91 -5.51
CA GLY A 841 -12.69 35.85 -6.93
C GLY A 841 -11.24 35.43 -7.21
N LYS A 842 -10.54 34.91 -6.19
CA LYS A 842 -9.15 34.47 -6.34
C LYS A 842 -9.00 33.00 -6.68
N GLY A 843 -10.12 32.25 -6.71
CA GLY A 843 -10.29 30.88 -7.17
C GLY A 843 -9.12 29.94 -6.86
N GLN A 844 -9.16 29.24 -5.75
CA GLN A 844 -8.21 28.18 -5.46
C GLN A 844 -8.77 26.83 -5.93
N PRO A 845 -7.96 25.91 -6.48
CA PRO A 845 -8.46 24.71 -7.11
C PRO A 845 -8.63 23.51 -6.17
N TYR A 846 -7.96 23.49 -5.01
CA TYR A 846 -8.02 22.35 -4.10
C TYR A 846 -9.27 22.43 -3.22
N ARG A 847 -10.20 21.49 -3.42
CA ARG A 847 -11.54 21.52 -2.81
C ARG A 847 -11.86 20.21 -2.08
N PHE A 848 -12.87 19.46 -2.54
CA PHE A 848 -13.31 18.21 -1.93
C PHE A 848 -12.18 17.18 -1.81
N ALA A 849 -12.07 16.54 -0.64
CA ALA A 849 -11.03 15.56 -0.32
C ALA A 849 -9.59 16.06 -0.58
N GLY A 850 -9.34 17.38 -0.52
CA GLY A 850 -8.05 17.98 -0.81
C GLY A 850 -7.56 17.77 -2.25
N THR A 851 -8.46 17.52 -3.21
CA THR A 851 -8.11 17.21 -4.60
C THR A 851 -8.32 18.40 -5.53
N TYR A 852 -7.63 18.40 -6.68
CA TYR A 852 -7.60 19.50 -7.62
C TYR A 852 -8.83 19.48 -8.54
N GLN A 853 -9.72 20.45 -8.41
CA GLN A 853 -10.83 20.70 -9.35
C GLN A 853 -10.32 21.58 -10.49
N ASP A 854 -10.39 21.11 -11.70
CA ASP A 854 -9.97 21.88 -12.88
C ASP A 854 -11.13 22.57 -13.60
N ALA A 855 -10.81 23.28 -14.69
CA ALA A 855 -11.77 24.04 -15.45
C ALA A 855 -12.84 23.18 -16.14
N THR A 856 -12.71 21.85 -16.14
CA THR A 856 -13.74 20.90 -16.62
C THR A 856 -14.83 20.65 -15.58
N ALA A 857 -14.66 21.20 -14.38
CA ALA A 857 -15.48 20.99 -13.19
C ALA A 857 -15.45 19.53 -12.66
N MET A 858 -14.46 18.74 -13.08
CA MET A 858 -14.13 17.45 -12.52
C MET A 858 -12.96 17.58 -11.55
N TYR A 859 -12.83 16.64 -10.64
CA TYR A 859 -11.63 16.50 -9.79
C TYR A 859 -10.61 15.59 -10.48
N HIS A 860 -9.37 16.07 -10.59
CA HIS A 860 -8.26 15.22 -10.98
C HIS A 860 -7.69 14.55 -9.74
N MET A 861 -7.99 13.26 -9.59
CA MET A 861 -7.57 12.42 -8.48
C MET A 861 -6.47 11.47 -8.98
N GLY A 862 -5.22 11.92 -8.97
CA GLY A 862 -4.08 11.13 -9.43
C GLY A 862 -4.29 10.50 -10.81
N ALA A 863 -4.60 9.19 -10.81
CA ALA A 863 -4.75 8.40 -12.04
C ALA A 863 -6.08 8.62 -12.79
N ARG A 864 -7.11 9.20 -12.15
CA ARG A 864 -8.47 9.25 -12.72
C ARG A 864 -9.12 10.63 -12.56
N TYR A 865 -10.16 10.89 -13.39
CA TYR A 865 -11.06 12.03 -13.26
C TYR A 865 -12.36 11.63 -12.57
N TYR A 866 -12.68 12.29 -11.46
CA TYR A 866 -13.89 12.08 -10.68
C TYR A 866 -14.93 13.16 -10.98
N ASP A 867 -16.16 12.73 -11.31
CA ASP A 867 -17.32 13.64 -11.43
C ASP A 867 -18.21 13.54 -10.18
N PRO A 868 -18.21 14.56 -9.30
CA PRO A 868 -18.96 14.51 -8.05
C PRO A 868 -20.50 14.53 -8.26
N ARG A 869 -20.99 14.94 -9.43
CA ARG A 869 -22.44 15.02 -9.73
C ARG A 869 -23.06 13.64 -9.92
N ILE A 870 -22.26 12.70 -10.40
CA ILE A 870 -22.66 11.29 -10.60
C ILE A 870 -21.95 10.37 -9.61
N GLY A 871 -21.01 10.89 -8.83
CA GLY A 871 -20.30 10.15 -7.79
C GLY A 871 -19.42 9.02 -8.30
N ARG A 872 -18.80 9.17 -9.50
CA ARG A 872 -17.99 8.14 -10.12
C ARG A 872 -16.86 8.70 -10.97
N PHE A 873 -15.89 7.85 -11.24
CA PHE A 873 -14.82 8.12 -12.20
C PHE A 873 -15.30 8.06 -13.64
N THR A 874 -14.63 8.78 -14.55
CA THR A 874 -14.92 8.82 -15.99
C THR A 874 -14.21 7.70 -16.76
N GLN A 875 -13.32 6.97 -16.11
CA GLN A 875 -12.58 5.83 -16.67
C GLN A 875 -12.51 4.68 -15.67
N PRO A 876 -12.32 3.44 -16.16
CA PRO A 876 -12.16 2.28 -15.28
C PRO A 876 -10.89 2.42 -14.42
N ASP A 877 -10.87 1.73 -13.30
CA ASP A 877 -9.69 1.62 -12.46
C ASP A 877 -8.54 0.95 -13.21
N PRO A 878 -7.41 1.67 -13.46
CA PRO A 878 -6.27 1.10 -14.17
C PRO A 878 -5.53 0.04 -13.33
N SER A 879 -5.71 0.01 -12.01
CA SER A 879 -5.15 -1.03 -11.14
C SER A 879 -5.92 -2.34 -11.19
N GLY A 880 -7.21 -2.29 -11.61
CA GLY A 880 -8.13 -3.43 -11.64
C GLY A 880 -8.52 -3.96 -10.25
N GLN A 881 -8.27 -3.20 -9.17
CA GLN A 881 -8.53 -3.65 -7.79
C GLN A 881 -9.94 -3.33 -7.32
N GLU A 882 -10.59 -2.35 -7.94
CA GLU A 882 -11.95 -1.95 -7.58
C GLU A 882 -12.98 -2.97 -8.07
N LYS A 883 -13.88 -3.39 -7.16
CA LYS A 883 -15.00 -4.31 -7.50
C LYS A 883 -15.91 -3.73 -8.57
N ASN A 884 -16.14 -2.43 -8.52
CA ASN A 884 -16.78 -1.66 -9.57
C ASN A 884 -15.76 -0.67 -10.12
N PRO A 885 -15.31 -0.81 -11.37
CA PRO A 885 -14.18 -0.07 -11.91
C PRO A 885 -14.39 1.44 -12.00
N TYR A 886 -15.60 1.93 -11.79
CA TYR A 886 -15.91 3.36 -11.84
C TYR A 886 -16.30 3.96 -10.50
N LEU A 887 -16.49 3.15 -9.45
CA LEU A 887 -16.97 3.61 -8.16
C LEU A 887 -15.88 4.41 -7.43
N TYR A 888 -16.27 5.49 -6.78
CA TYR A 888 -15.40 6.29 -5.93
C TYR A 888 -15.64 5.91 -4.46
N ALA A 889 -14.56 5.74 -3.71
CA ALA A 889 -14.58 5.55 -2.25
C ALA A 889 -15.49 4.41 -1.79
N GLU A 890 -15.54 3.29 -2.54
CA GLU A 890 -16.46 2.16 -2.30
C GLU A 890 -17.94 2.59 -2.09
N GLY A 891 -18.34 3.74 -2.63
CA GLY A 891 -19.67 4.32 -2.43
C GLY A 891 -19.87 5.04 -1.09
N ASP A 892 -18.81 5.28 -0.32
CA ASP A 892 -18.83 5.95 0.99
C ASP A 892 -17.95 7.23 1.00
N PRO A 893 -18.26 8.24 0.19
CA PRO A 893 -17.43 9.43 0.01
C PRO A 893 -17.41 10.38 1.22
N VAL A 894 -18.11 10.06 2.30
CA VAL A 894 -18.12 10.85 3.55
C VAL A 894 -17.20 10.29 4.62
N ASN A 895 -16.72 9.04 4.47
CA ASN A 895 -15.76 8.42 5.38
C ASN A 895 -14.46 8.02 4.68
N ARG A 896 -14.48 7.89 3.35
CA ARG A 896 -13.35 7.38 2.55
C ARG A 896 -13.01 8.38 1.45
N ILE A 897 -11.75 8.38 1.04
CA ILE A 897 -11.23 9.19 -0.06
C ILE A 897 -10.34 8.32 -0.96
N ASP A 898 -10.27 8.68 -2.24
CA ASP A 898 -9.32 8.11 -3.20
C ASP A 898 -8.55 9.24 -3.90
N PRO A 899 -7.59 9.89 -3.24
CA PRO A 899 -6.86 11.01 -3.81
C PRO A 899 -5.91 10.59 -4.93
N GLY A 900 -5.53 9.32 -4.96
CA GLY A 900 -4.67 8.72 -5.97
C GLY A 900 -5.41 8.23 -7.21
N GLY A 901 -6.73 8.05 -7.12
CA GLY A 901 -7.54 7.44 -8.16
C GLY A 901 -7.18 5.97 -8.44
N LEU A 902 -6.71 5.23 -7.44
CA LEU A 902 -6.28 3.84 -7.54
C LEU A 902 -6.74 2.98 -6.36
N LEU A 903 -6.87 3.58 -5.17
CA LEU A 903 -7.16 2.86 -3.94
C LEU A 903 -7.88 3.75 -2.94
N ASP A 904 -8.98 3.26 -2.43
CA ASP A 904 -9.76 3.91 -1.39
C ASP A 904 -9.09 3.81 -0.02
N ILE A 905 -8.88 4.96 0.63
CA ILE A 905 -8.34 5.04 1.98
C ILE A 905 -9.33 5.72 2.93
N PRO A 906 -9.32 5.41 4.24
CA PRO A 906 -10.05 6.19 5.24
C PRO A 906 -9.64 7.66 5.22
N GLY A 907 -10.59 8.56 5.52
CA GLY A 907 -10.35 10.01 5.49
C GLY A 907 -9.15 10.46 6.33
N ALA A 908 -8.49 11.54 5.90
CA ALA A 908 -7.10 11.91 6.22
C ALA A 908 -6.81 12.29 7.69
N VAL A 909 -7.78 12.40 8.59
CA VAL A 909 -7.55 12.80 9.98
C VAL A 909 -7.68 11.61 10.92
N GLY A 910 -6.55 11.13 11.37
CA GLY A 910 -6.42 10.03 12.32
C GLY A 910 -5.99 8.72 11.65
N LYS A 911 -4.89 8.16 12.14
CA LYS A 911 -4.47 6.80 11.77
C LYS A 911 -5.49 5.80 12.36
N PHE A 912 -6.52 5.46 11.58
CA PHE A 912 -7.50 4.41 11.90
C PHE A 912 -6.91 3.00 11.77
N GLN A 913 -5.61 2.86 11.73
CA GLN A 913 -4.90 1.72 11.19
C GLN A 913 -5.03 0.45 12.04
N ASP A 914 -5.09 0.56 13.37
CA ASP A 914 -4.95 -0.64 14.22
C ASP A 914 -6.17 -1.59 14.24
N ALA A 915 -7.38 -1.11 13.95
CA ALA A 915 -8.57 -1.97 13.92
C ALA A 915 -8.99 -2.42 12.51
N MET A 916 -8.58 -1.68 11.49
CA MET A 916 -8.73 -2.09 10.09
C MET A 916 -7.77 -3.24 9.74
N ASP A 917 -6.66 -3.37 10.47
CA ASP A 917 -5.69 -4.45 10.27
C ASP A 917 -6.30 -5.85 10.47
N LEU A 918 -7.28 -6.02 11.36
CA LEU A 918 -7.94 -7.32 11.50
C LEU A 918 -8.88 -7.64 10.33
N VAL A 919 -9.41 -6.62 9.68
CA VAL A 919 -10.26 -6.79 8.47
C VAL A 919 -9.39 -6.97 7.24
N SER A 920 -8.26 -6.26 7.13
CA SER A 920 -7.27 -6.55 6.09
C SER A 920 -6.66 -7.93 6.31
N ILE A 921 -6.34 -8.31 7.54
CA ILE A 921 -5.96 -9.68 7.92
C ILE A 921 -7.06 -10.68 7.53
N GLY A 922 -8.33 -10.39 7.75
CA GLY A 922 -9.45 -11.25 7.32
C GLY A 922 -9.61 -11.34 5.80
N LYS A 923 -9.45 -10.22 5.10
CA LYS A 923 -9.42 -10.17 3.62
C LYS A 923 -8.18 -10.89 3.05
N ASP A 924 -7.01 -10.67 3.63
CA ASP A 924 -5.76 -11.31 3.24
C ASP A 924 -5.80 -12.82 3.54
N LEU A 925 -6.44 -13.23 4.64
CA LEU A 925 -6.75 -14.62 4.97
C LEU A 925 -7.70 -15.26 3.94
N ALA A 926 -8.70 -14.54 3.49
CA ALA A 926 -9.64 -15.02 2.47
C ALA A 926 -9.02 -15.05 1.05
N SER A 927 -8.07 -14.16 0.74
CA SER A 927 -7.36 -14.12 -0.55
C SER A 927 -6.14 -15.03 -0.62
N GLY A 928 -5.69 -15.60 0.50
CA GLY A 928 -4.49 -16.47 0.57
C GLY A 928 -3.15 -15.73 0.52
N ASP A 929 -3.13 -14.41 0.68
CA ASP A 929 -1.89 -13.62 0.73
C ASP A 929 -1.48 -13.30 2.18
N PHE A 930 -0.71 -14.22 2.77
CA PHE A 930 -0.30 -14.19 4.18
C PHE A 930 1.06 -13.54 4.45
N THR A 931 1.76 -13.12 3.41
CA THR A 931 3.08 -12.51 3.56
C THR A 931 3.02 -11.15 4.25
N GLU A 932 1.88 -10.47 4.20
CA GLU A 932 1.68 -9.17 4.86
C GLU A 932 1.04 -9.29 6.26
N ALA A 933 0.20 -10.30 6.53
CA ALA A 933 -0.41 -10.50 7.85
C ALA A 933 0.62 -10.79 8.97
N ALA A 934 1.75 -11.45 8.64
CA ALA A 934 2.83 -11.69 9.58
C ALA A 934 3.72 -10.45 9.84
N LYS A 935 3.60 -9.40 9.04
CA LYS A 935 4.34 -8.14 9.20
C LYS A 935 3.63 -7.11 10.08
N GLY A 936 2.35 -7.34 10.41
CA GLY A 936 1.49 -6.43 11.19
C GLY A 936 1.89 -6.21 12.65
N SER A 937 2.96 -6.83 13.15
CA SER A 937 3.40 -6.65 14.53
C SER A 937 4.54 -5.65 14.71
N ALA A 938 5.09 -5.05 13.65
CA ALA A 938 6.16 -4.07 13.76
C ALA A 938 6.04 -2.99 12.68
N SER A 939 5.56 -1.81 13.07
CA SER A 939 5.59 -0.54 12.32
C SER A 939 4.83 -0.48 11.00
N PHE A 940 3.53 -0.16 11.05
CA PHE A 940 2.81 0.40 9.92
C PHE A 940 3.18 1.87 9.73
N THR A 941 4.13 2.12 8.84
CA THR A 941 4.23 3.33 8.03
C THR A 941 4.73 2.90 6.68
N ALA A 942 3.84 2.46 5.81
CA ALA A 942 4.10 2.46 4.37
C ALA A 942 2.80 2.18 3.65
N GLY A 943 2.45 3.08 2.75
CA GLY A 943 1.33 2.93 1.86
C GLY A 943 1.38 1.60 1.12
N PHE A 944 0.24 0.98 1.01
CA PHE A 944 -0.02 -0.14 0.15
C PHE A 944 0.34 0.25 -1.28
N VAL A 945 1.29 -0.44 -1.86
CA VAL A 945 1.45 -0.52 -3.31
C VAL A 945 1.15 -1.95 -3.69
N VAL A 946 -0.04 -2.13 -4.21
CA VAL A 946 -0.46 -3.38 -4.79
C VAL A 946 0.28 -3.61 -6.10
N GLY A 947 0.86 -4.80 -6.20
CA GLY A 947 1.06 -5.51 -7.47
C GLY A 947 1.84 -4.84 -8.57
N THR A 948 2.66 -3.86 -8.26
CA THR A 948 3.64 -3.35 -9.19
C THR A 948 5.01 -3.59 -8.59
N VAL A 949 5.90 -4.25 -9.32
CA VAL A 949 7.29 -4.37 -8.91
C VAL A 949 7.91 -2.97 -8.94
N CYS A 950 7.59 -2.19 -7.92
CA CYS A 950 8.41 -1.06 -7.54
C CYS A 950 9.53 -1.63 -6.70
N THR A 951 10.67 -1.92 -7.29
CA THR A 951 11.91 -2.02 -6.54
C THR A 951 12.30 -0.60 -6.10
N ALA A 952 11.49 -0.01 -5.24
CA ALA A 952 11.93 1.10 -4.45
C ALA A 952 12.83 0.51 -3.36
N ALA A 953 14.08 0.89 -3.35
CA ALA A 953 14.90 0.81 -2.17
C ALA A 953 14.30 1.77 -1.13
N THR A 954 13.22 1.35 -0.46
CA THR A 954 12.70 2.06 0.70
C THR A 954 13.57 1.69 1.88
N GLY A 955 14.41 2.59 2.30
CA GLY A 955 14.95 2.57 3.67
C GLY A 955 13.77 2.64 4.65
N PRO A 956 13.84 2.00 5.83
CA PRO A 956 12.73 1.92 6.78
C PRO A 956 12.30 3.27 7.40
N GLU A 957 12.83 4.39 6.95
CA GLU A 957 12.77 5.66 7.68
C GLU A 957 12.30 6.86 6.88
N THR A 958 11.97 6.69 5.62
CA THR A 958 11.37 7.78 4.83
C THR A 958 10.01 7.35 4.32
N GLY A 959 8.96 7.87 4.94
CA GLY A 959 7.58 7.77 4.46
C GLY A 959 7.37 8.56 3.15
N PHE A 960 8.35 8.49 2.24
CA PHE A 960 8.28 9.06 0.90
C PHE A 960 8.06 7.94 -0.10
N VAL A 961 6.82 7.79 -0.51
CA VAL A 961 6.51 7.28 -1.83
C VAL A 961 6.81 8.44 -2.78
N SER A 962 8.03 8.47 -3.34
CA SER A 962 8.19 9.20 -4.59
C SER A 962 7.22 8.55 -5.57
N SER A 963 6.31 9.32 -6.14
CA SER A 963 5.46 8.91 -7.25
C SER A 963 6.35 8.70 -8.49
N VAL A 964 7.25 7.75 -8.42
CA VAL A 964 7.85 7.16 -9.61
C VAL A 964 6.77 6.27 -10.18
N GLY A 965 6.32 6.60 -11.38
CA GLY A 965 5.27 5.87 -12.08
C GLY A 965 5.48 4.37 -11.96
N CYS A 966 4.66 3.74 -11.16
CA CYS A 966 4.62 2.30 -11.04
C CYS A 966 3.90 1.77 -12.27
N PHE A 967 4.64 1.07 -13.14
CA PHE A 967 4.06 0.50 -14.34
C PHE A 967 3.41 -0.84 -14.03
N ALA A 968 2.20 -1.00 -14.53
CA ALA A 968 1.48 -2.26 -14.61
C ALA A 968 2.13 -3.28 -15.58
N ALA A 969 3.46 -3.26 -15.71
CA ALA A 969 4.18 -4.20 -16.56
C ALA A 969 4.92 -5.20 -15.71
N GLY A 970 4.22 -6.17 -15.20
CA GLY A 970 4.76 -7.23 -14.35
C GLY A 970 3.84 -7.58 -13.19
N ALA A 971 2.61 -7.04 -13.18
CA ALA A 971 1.59 -7.60 -12.32
C ALA A 971 1.49 -9.09 -12.64
N ASN A 972 1.77 -9.94 -11.65
CA ASN A 972 1.39 -11.33 -11.74
C ASN A 972 -0.05 -11.38 -12.20
N THR A 973 -0.30 -12.14 -13.25
CA THR A 973 -1.67 -12.39 -13.73
C THR A 973 -2.56 -12.95 -12.63
N SER A 974 -2.00 -13.65 -11.65
CA SER A 974 -2.68 -14.04 -10.42
C SER A 974 -3.09 -12.83 -9.56
N ALA A 975 -2.25 -11.80 -9.40
CA ALA A 975 -2.59 -10.61 -8.61
C ALA A 975 -3.68 -9.76 -9.28
N LEU A 976 -3.67 -9.63 -10.61
CA LEU A 976 -4.76 -8.98 -11.36
C LEU A 976 -6.08 -9.75 -11.20
N VAL A 977 -6.03 -11.07 -11.25
CA VAL A 977 -7.21 -11.92 -11.08
C VAL A 977 -7.64 -11.95 -9.61
N GLU A 978 -6.72 -12.01 -8.66
CA GLU A 978 -6.99 -11.94 -7.22
C GLU A 978 -7.62 -10.60 -6.81
N SER A 979 -7.21 -9.49 -7.43
CA SER A 979 -7.84 -8.18 -7.19
C SER A 979 -9.31 -8.12 -7.63
N TRP A 980 -9.72 -8.94 -8.60
CA TRP A 980 -11.11 -9.06 -9.03
C TRP A 980 -11.97 -9.92 -8.10
N ILE A 981 -11.32 -10.71 -7.23
CA ILE A 981 -11.96 -11.61 -6.27
C ILE A 981 -12.14 -10.93 -4.90
N SER A 982 -11.18 -10.13 -4.47
CA SER A 982 -11.24 -9.40 -3.20
C SER A 982 -12.16 -8.18 -3.26
#